data_999d144a12d6274c9946b5235c1578a7
#
_entry.id   999d144a12d6274c9946b5235c1578a7
#
_cell.length_a   1.000
_cell.length_b   1.000
_cell.length_c   1.000
_cell.angle_alpha   90.00
_cell.angle_beta   90.00
_cell.angle_gamma   90.00
#
_symmetry.space_group_name_H-M   'P 1'
#
loop_
_entity.id
_entity.type
_entity.pdbx_description
1 polymer ?
#
loop_
_entity_poly.entity_id
_entity_poly.type
_entity_poly.pdbx_seq_one_letter_code
_entity_poly.pdbx_strand_id
1 'polypeptide(L)'
;MEEEKLERSIRKSEIPGLTREEEEAQLAKVIGIAEQNLEQAKADIRSANEDLADLMETYDAKEAEGLALWNNATAKLNAYQHGMARLEKARKKPYFGRIDFQDPRLSFLESYYIGRVGISDEKAEPVVLDWRAPISSVYYENSTGPCSYTVSSEGTFSIDLKRKRTYEIENDHLKDFFDSDVVANDELLTKYLAKNKKAVLGEIIATIQQEQNLIIRRSPKTNLIVQGVAGSGKTTVAMHRISYILYNYEEDFRPEDFYIIGSNRILLNYITSVLPELDVYGIRQMTMEQLFIRLLYEDWDEEKYTVHTIDRADEKNSIKGGSGWFFDLENFCRTYEAEQIPREPVRLEKTGTLLLDAEYIDNYCREQSTLSMEGKMCMLNEILLAKFENEVSGKEVTFPAREKKALKRKYEKYFGDGKWRGSIFDLYLQFLEQQAEKGKAVEVPENSFDVYDLAALAYLYKRIKENDPVREASHVVIDEAQDFGMMAYQVLHYCLRDCTYTIMGDTSQNIHFSYGLNDWEELKKLILTGTYDAFGVLRKSYRNTVEISDFANEILRHGDFAIYPVEPVLRHGTAVRKEAFDDEAALLAAGVQTIKTWQAQGYETIAVVCRDEAEAADTARKLKQYVPVVEEDLETAEFGEGVMVLPVAYTKGLEFDAVLLLDPTEEKYPENDGQVKLLYVAATRALHELAVLYTGELTGILAKEAPKGRHNQEFAMETLTKAKEYEKVSLTQKEAREENRATGIQETD
;
A
#
# COMPACT_ATOMS: atom_id res chain seq x y z
N MET A 1 24.22 27.16 -35.00
CA MET A 1 24.04 25.85 -34.32
C MET A 1 25.28 25.42 -33.53
N GLU A 2 26.49 25.36 -34.11
CA GLU A 2 27.71 25.07 -33.32
C GLU A 2 28.16 26.26 -32.48
N GLU A 3 28.04 27.49 -32.95
CA GLU A 3 28.30 28.70 -32.15
C GLU A 3 27.29 28.89 -31.04
N GLU A 4 26.00 28.61 -31.24
CA GLU A 4 24.98 28.64 -30.18
C GLU A 4 25.21 27.53 -29.14
N LYS A 5 25.65 26.33 -29.55
CA LYS A 5 26.07 25.28 -28.63
C LYS A 5 27.31 25.65 -27.85
N LEU A 6 28.26 26.32 -28.49
CA LEU A 6 29.50 26.79 -27.88
C LEU A 6 29.22 27.95 -26.90
N GLU A 7 28.35 28.90 -27.23
CA GLU A 7 27.92 29.96 -26.33
C GLU A 7 27.11 29.43 -25.14
N ARG A 8 26.26 28.39 -25.36
CA ARG A 8 25.58 27.65 -24.27
C ARG A 8 26.57 26.91 -23.36
N SER A 9 27.63 26.31 -23.93
CA SER A 9 28.66 25.60 -23.15
C SER A 9 29.54 26.54 -22.34
N ILE A 10 29.86 27.72 -22.85
CA ILE A 10 30.66 28.73 -22.14
C ILE A 10 29.88 29.36 -21.00
N ARG A 11 28.56 29.57 -21.13
CA ARG A 11 27.71 30.11 -20.06
C ARG A 11 27.42 29.11 -18.94
N LYS A 12 27.66 27.81 -19.13
CA LYS A 12 27.38 26.76 -18.13
C LYS A 12 28.63 26.28 -17.36
N SER A 13 29.82 26.83 -17.62
CA SER A 13 31.07 26.41 -16.97
C SER A 13 31.23 26.88 -15.53
N GLU A 14 30.49 27.89 -15.09
CA GLU A 14 30.45 28.36 -13.70
C GLU A 14 29.07 28.06 -13.11
N ILE A 15 29.04 27.49 -11.92
CA ILE A 15 27.78 27.44 -11.13
C ILE A 15 27.42 28.88 -10.90
N PRO A 16 26.33 29.45 -11.44
CA PRO A 16 25.95 30.81 -11.10
C PRO A 16 25.79 30.88 -9.59
N GLY A 17 26.63 31.66 -8.92
CA GLY A 17 26.45 32.02 -7.52
C GLY A 17 25.23 32.91 -7.48
N LEU A 18 24.02 32.32 -7.54
CA LEU A 18 22.80 33.06 -7.67
C LEU A 18 22.57 33.84 -6.37
N THR A 19 22.62 35.16 -6.49
CA THR A 19 22.18 36.07 -5.44
C THR A 19 20.68 35.98 -5.26
N ARG A 20 20.14 36.59 -4.21
CA ARG A 20 18.70 36.62 -3.98
C ARG A 20 17.95 37.26 -5.15
N GLU A 21 18.50 38.35 -5.70
CA GLU A 21 17.91 39.06 -6.85
C GLU A 21 17.89 38.19 -8.10
N GLU A 22 18.93 37.38 -8.33
CA GLU A 22 18.99 36.45 -9.46
C GLU A 22 17.99 35.31 -9.30
N GLU A 23 17.80 34.76 -8.09
CA GLU A 23 16.81 33.73 -7.80
C GLU A 23 15.37 34.28 -7.90
N GLU A 24 15.10 35.51 -7.44
CA GLU A 24 13.81 36.18 -7.61
C GLU A 24 13.51 36.44 -9.09
N ALA A 25 14.51 36.87 -9.89
CA ALA A 25 14.35 37.03 -11.33
C ALA A 25 14.08 35.68 -12.07
N GLN A 26 14.75 34.63 -11.63
CA GLN A 26 14.51 33.29 -12.16
C GLN A 26 13.10 32.77 -11.77
N LEU A 27 12.68 33.00 -10.55
CA LEU A 27 11.33 32.67 -10.10
C LEU A 27 10.27 33.40 -10.95
N ALA A 28 10.42 34.68 -11.16
CA ALA A 28 9.53 35.48 -12.00
C ALA A 28 9.47 34.97 -13.45
N LYS A 29 10.61 34.56 -14.01
CA LYS A 29 10.67 33.92 -15.35
C LYS A 29 9.89 32.63 -15.40
N VAL A 30 10.08 31.75 -14.42
CA VAL A 30 9.37 30.43 -14.38
C VAL A 30 7.87 30.63 -14.18
N ILE A 31 7.46 31.58 -13.35
CA ILE A 31 6.05 31.94 -13.17
C ILE A 31 5.45 32.44 -14.48
N GLY A 32 6.16 33.30 -15.23
CA GLY A 32 5.70 33.76 -16.54
C GLY A 32 5.48 32.61 -17.55
N ILE A 33 6.37 31.63 -17.55
CA ILE A 33 6.20 30.42 -18.39
C ILE A 33 5.00 29.60 -17.92
N ALA A 34 4.83 29.43 -16.61
CA ALA A 34 3.69 28.69 -16.06
C ALA A 34 2.34 29.39 -16.39
N GLU A 35 2.32 30.72 -16.41
CA GLU A 35 1.14 31.51 -16.81
C GLU A 35 0.82 31.33 -18.30
N GLN A 36 1.84 31.33 -19.16
CA GLN A 36 1.65 31.05 -20.60
C GLN A 36 1.06 29.64 -20.82
N ASN A 37 1.62 28.65 -20.14
CA ASN A 37 1.14 27.27 -20.20
C ASN A 37 -0.32 27.15 -19.67
N LEU A 38 -0.68 27.93 -18.65
CA LEU A 38 -2.03 27.98 -18.09
C LEU A 38 -3.03 28.57 -19.10
N GLU A 39 -2.65 29.65 -19.79
CA GLU A 39 -3.51 30.24 -20.84
C GLU A 39 -3.68 29.28 -22.02
N GLN A 40 -2.65 28.55 -22.41
CA GLN A 40 -2.75 27.52 -23.43
C GLN A 40 -3.68 26.38 -22.98
N ALA A 41 -3.56 25.87 -21.76
CA ALA A 41 -4.44 24.83 -21.21
C ALA A 41 -5.92 25.29 -21.21
N LYS A 42 -6.19 26.55 -20.88
CA LYS A 42 -7.54 27.12 -20.96
C LYS A 42 -8.07 27.18 -22.40
N ALA A 43 -7.21 27.44 -23.39
CA ALA A 43 -7.58 27.41 -24.79
C ALA A 43 -7.89 25.98 -25.25
N ASP A 44 -7.07 25.01 -24.84
CA ASP A 44 -7.26 23.59 -25.17
C ASP A 44 -8.57 23.04 -24.56
N ILE A 45 -8.92 23.43 -23.32
CA ILE A 45 -10.19 23.08 -22.69
C ILE A 45 -11.38 23.67 -23.47
N ARG A 46 -11.28 24.92 -23.93
CA ARG A 46 -12.34 25.52 -24.76
C ARG A 46 -12.53 24.74 -26.05
N SER A 47 -11.46 24.46 -26.77
CA SER A 47 -11.50 23.65 -27.99
C SER A 47 -12.05 22.25 -27.74
N ALA A 48 -11.66 21.58 -26.67
CA ALA A 48 -12.18 20.25 -26.33
C ALA A 48 -13.68 20.27 -25.97
N ASN A 49 -14.17 21.33 -25.34
CA ASN A 49 -15.60 21.51 -25.11
C ASN A 49 -16.40 21.77 -26.39
N GLU A 50 -15.83 22.51 -27.35
CA GLU A 50 -16.41 22.71 -28.68
C GLU A 50 -16.49 21.38 -29.44
N ASP A 51 -15.38 20.62 -29.49
CA ASP A 51 -15.34 19.28 -30.07
C ASP A 51 -16.41 18.34 -29.46
N LEU A 52 -16.59 18.41 -28.14
CA LEU A 52 -17.58 17.59 -27.43
C LEU A 52 -19.02 18.03 -27.76
N ALA A 53 -19.26 19.34 -27.89
CA ALA A 53 -20.58 19.88 -28.28
C ALA A 53 -20.95 19.45 -29.71
N ASP A 54 -20.00 19.51 -30.64
CA ASP A 54 -20.21 19.07 -32.02
C ASP A 54 -20.49 17.55 -32.09
N LEU A 55 -19.78 16.75 -31.27
CA LEU A 55 -20.09 15.34 -31.14
C LEU A 55 -21.47 15.06 -30.57
N MET A 56 -21.95 15.88 -29.61
CA MET A 56 -23.30 15.73 -29.04
C MET A 56 -24.42 15.91 -30.10
N GLU A 57 -24.22 16.75 -31.07
CA GLU A 57 -25.20 16.96 -32.16
C GLU A 57 -25.27 15.75 -33.14
N THR A 58 -24.18 14.99 -33.25
CA THR A 58 -24.04 13.85 -34.18
C THR A 58 -24.05 12.48 -33.49
N TYR A 59 -24.12 12.45 -32.15
CA TYR A 59 -23.97 11.22 -31.35
C TYR A 59 -25.17 10.30 -31.46
N ASP A 60 -24.95 9.07 -31.92
CA ASP A 60 -25.86 7.94 -31.76
C ASP A 60 -25.30 6.93 -30.75
N ALA A 61 -25.95 6.83 -29.58
CA ALA A 61 -25.55 5.89 -28.51
C ALA A 61 -25.62 4.41 -28.91
N LYS A 62 -26.20 4.09 -30.04
CA LYS A 62 -26.32 2.70 -30.55
C LYS A 62 -25.14 2.31 -31.44
N GLU A 63 -24.32 3.26 -31.88
CA GLU A 63 -23.15 3.00 -32.71
C GLU A 63 -21.89 2.92 -31.83
N ALA A 64 -21.19 1.78 -31.87
CA ALA A 64 -19.96 1.55 -31.08
C ALA A 64 -18.86 2.59 -31.39
N GLU A 65 -18.79 3.07 -32.63
CA GLU A 65 -17.84 4.09 -33.07
C GLU A 65 -18.15 5.45 -32.45
N GLY A 66 -19.42 5.85 -32.39
CA GLY A 66 -19.87 7.08 -31.71
C GLY A 66 -19.54 7.06 -30.22
N LEU A 67 -19.76 5.94 -29.53
CA LEU A 67 -19.42 5.79 -28.13
C LEU A 67 -17.91 5.88 -27.87
N ALA A 68 -17.10 5.29 -28.74
CA ALA A 68 -15.63 5.36 -28.64
C ALA A 68 -15.12 6.81 -28.82
N LEU A 69 -15.66 7.55 -29.81
CA LEU A 69 -15.32 8.96 -30.03
C LEU A 69 -15.73 9.83 -28.82
N TRP A 70 -16.92 9.63 -28.28
CA TRP A 70 -17.39 10.31 -27.08
C TRP A 70 -16.48 10.06 -25.87
N ASN A 71 -16.15 8.81 -25.61
CA ASN A 71 -15.26 8.42 -24.50
C ASN A 71 -13.86 9.06 -24.66
N ASN A 72 -13.32 9.06 -25.86
CA ASN A 72 -12.02 9.67 -26.15
C ASN A 72 -12.04 11.20 -25.96
N ALA A 73 -13.09 11.89 -26.43
CA ALA A 73 -13.23 13.32 -26.26
C ALA A 73 -13.41 13.71 -24.78
N THR A 74 -14.20 12.93 -24.04
CA THR A 74 -14.37 13.13 -22.59
C THR A 74 -13.08 12.90 -21.82
N ALA A 75 -12.34 11.83 -22.16
CA ALA A 75 -11.05 11.55 -21.54
C ALA A 75 -10.02 12.67 -21.81
N LYS A 76 -9.99 13.21 -23.04
CA LYS A 76 -9.15 14.34 -23.44
C LYS A 76 -9.50 15.60 -22.63
N LEU A 77 -10.79 15.93 -22.51
CA LEU A 77 -11.25 17.07 -21.73
C LEU A 77 -10.85 16.93 -20.24
N ASN A 78 -11.07 15.77 -19.64
CA ASN A 78 -10.67 15.50 -18.26
C ASN A 78 -9.15 15.65 -18.07
N ALA A 79 -8.35 15.15 -19.00
CA ALA A 79 -6.88 15.29 -18.96
C ALA A 79 -6.45 16.77 -19.00
N TYR A 80 -7.06 17.59 -19.85
CA TYR A 80 -6.80 19.04 -19.89
C TYR A 80 -7.23 19.76 -18.60
N GLN A 81 -8.38 19.41 -18.03
CA GLN A 81 -8.86 20.00 -16.77
C GLN A 81 -7.91 19.67 -15.60
N HIS A 82 -7.45 18.41 -15.51
CA HIS A 82 -6.45 18.00 -14.52
C HIS A 82 -5.11 18.70 -14.75
N GLY A 83 -4.67 18.84 -16.01
CA GLY A 83 -3.46 19.57 -16.38
C GLY A 83 -3.53 21.04 -15.96
N MET A 84 -4.66 21.71 -16.21
CA MET A 84 -4.91 23.10 -15.78
C MET A 84 -4.82 23.24 -14.25
N ALA A 85 -5.48 22.37 -13.50
CA ALA A 85 -5.45 22.41 -12.03
C ALA A 85 -4.03 22.23 -11.47
N ARG A 86 -3.21 21.39 -12.13
CA ARG A 86 -1.77 21.24 -11.80
C ARG A 86 -0.98 22.51 -12.04
N LEU A 87 -1.16 23.14 -13.20
CA LEU A 87 -0.47 24.37 -13.56
C LEU A 87 -0.86 25.56 -12.65
N GLU A 88 -2.13 25.63 -12.21
CA GLU A 88 -2.57 26.64 -11.23
C GLU A 88 -1.86 26.50 -9.89
N LYS A 89 -1.67 25.29 -9.41
CA LYS A 89 -0.89 25.01 -8.20
C LYS A 89 0.61 25.32 -8.42
N ALA A 90 1.16 24.87 -9.58
CA ALA A 90 2.56 25.12 -9.94
C ALA A 90 2.89 26.61 -10.07
N ARG A 91 1.99 27.45 -10.57
CA ARG A 91 2.18 28.89 -10.65
C ARG A 91 2.45 29.53 -9.28
N LYS A 92 1.76 29.07 -8.23
CA LYS A 92 1.94 29.60 -6.86
C LYS A 92 3.24 29.15 -6.21
N LYS A 93 3.71 27.93 -6.53
CA LYS A 93 4.94 27.32 -5.99
C LYS A 93 5.58 26.44 -7.07
N PRO A 94 6.26 27.04 -8.06
CA PRO A 94 6.71 26.32 -9.25
C PRO A 94 7.78 25.28 -8.94
N TYR A 95 8.65 25.51 -7.96
CA TYR A 95 9.67 24.57 -7.54
C TYR A 95 9.97 24.70 -6.05
N PHE A 96 10.59 23.68 -5.50
CA PHE A 96 11.01 23.60 -4.11
C PHE A 96 12.49 23.27 -3.97
N GLY A 97 13.12 22.76 -5.05
CA GLY A 97 14.49 22.29 -5.04
C GLY A 97 15.26 22.67 -6.30
N ARG A 98 16.58 22.62 -6.20
CA ARG A 98 17.51 22.71 -7.31
C ARG A 98 18.70 21.79 -7.06
N ILE A 99 19.19 21.16 -8.12
CA ILE A 99 20.42 20.38 -8.14
C ILE A 99 21.37 20.98 -9.20
N ASP A 100 22.65 21.09 -8.83
CA ASP A 100 23.73 21.42 -9.76
C ASP A 100 24.72 20.24 -9.74
N PHE A 101 25.01 19.67 -10.86
CA PHE A 101 25.84 18.47 -10.96
C PHE A 101 26.73 18.47 -12.19
N GLN A 102 27.79 17.64 -12.13
CA GLN A 102 28.66 17.33 -13.24
C GLN A 102 28.35 15.93 -13.77
N ASP A 103 27.92 15.85 -15.01
CA ASP A 103 27.93 14.57 -15.75
C ASP A 103 29.36 14.35 -16.27
N PRO A 104 30.03 13.21 -15.96
CA PRO A 104 31.38 12.95 -16.46
C PRO A 104 31.51 12.95 -18.00
N ARG A 105 30.41 12.77 -18.71
CA ARG A 105 30.34 12.77 -20.17
C ARG A 105 30.26 14.17 -20.76
N LEU A 106 29.97 15.19 -19.94
CA LEU A 106 29.80 16.57 -20.35
C LEU A 106 30.93 17.43 -19.79
N SER A 107 31.34 18.46 -20.54
CA SER A 107 32.38 19.41 -20.14
C SER A 107 31.85 20.60 -19.30
N PHE A 108 30.55 20.65 -19.02
CA PHE A 108 29.89 21.74 -18.31
C PHE A 108 29.00 21.22 -17.19
N LEU A 109 28.69 22.10 -16.25
CA LEU A 109 27.76 21.81 -15.16
C LEU A 109 26.32 21.96 -15.65
N GLU A 110 25.47 21.03 -15.22
CA GLU A 110 24.04 21.09 -15.42
C GLU A 110 23.32 21.54 -14.15
N SER A 111 22.23 22.27 -14.33
CA SER A 111 21.41 22.78 -13.24
C SER A 111 19.94 22.56 -13.55
N TYR A 112 19.21 21.89 -12.65
CA TYR A 112 17.77 21.67 -12.81
C TYR A 112 17.01 22.12 -11.54
N TYR A 113 15.93 22.86 -11.78
CA TYR A 113 14.93 23.11 -10.75
C TYR A 113 13.97 21.93 -10.65
N ILE A 114 13.51 21.61 -9.44
CA ILE A 114 12.64 20.47 -9.17
C ILE A 114 11.37 20.99 -8.52
N GLY A 115 10.25 20.67 -9.13
CA GLY A 115 8.93 21.06 -8.70
C GLY A 115 7.99 19.87 -8.47
N ARG A 116 6.81 20.19 -8.01
CA ARG A 116 5.69 19.24 -7.90
C ARG A 116 5.22 18.76 -9.26
N VAL A 117 5.33 19.64 -10.25
CA VAL A 117 4.90 19.42 -11.64
C VAL A 117 6.03 19.91 -12.54
N GLY A 118 6.28 19.18 -13.62
CA GLY A 118 7.18 19.62 -14.66
C GLY A 118 6.63 20.85 -15.38
N ILE A 119 7.49 21.84 -15.67
CA ILE A 119 7.17 23.01 -16.48
C ILE A 119 8.15 23.08 -17.62
N SER A 120 7.62 23.13 -18.85
CA SER A 120 8.42 23.27 -20.07
C SER A 120 8.13 24.63 -20.74
N ASP A 121 9.10 25.15 -21.45
CA ASP A 121 8.94 26.37 -22.25
C ASP A 121 8.22 26.10 -23.58
N GLU A 122 8.05 27.14 -24.41
CA GLU A 122 7.41 27.05 -25.74
C GLU A 122 8.12 26.08 -26.71
N LYS A 123 9.39 25.76 -26.44
CA LYS A 123 10.19 24.80 -27.23
C LYS A 123 10.14 23.39 -26.68
N ALA A 124 9.29 23.14 -25.69
CA ALA A 124 9.21 21.90 -24.92
C ALA A 124 10.52 21.57 -24.14
N GLU A 125 11.41 22.56 -23.89
CA GLU A 125 12.57 22.36 -23.05
C GLU A 125 12.14 22.43 -21.58
N PRO A 126 12.54 21.48 -20.71
CA PRO A 126 12.14 21.47 -19.31
C PRO A 126 12.84 22.61 -18.55
N VAL A 127 12.04 23.46 -17.95
CA VAL A 127 12.49 24.56 -17.06
C VAL A 127 12.44 24.15 -15.60
N VAL A 128 11.44 23.37 -15.25
CA VAL A 128 11.31 22.71 -13.96
C VAL A 128 11.04 21.23 -14.20
N LEU A 129 11.82 20.38 -13.55
CA LEU A 129 11.61 18.93 -13.58
C LEU A 129 10.57 18.51 -12.57
N ASP A 130 9.76 17.53 -12.96
CA ASP A 130 8.86 16.86 -12.00
C ASP A 130 9.68 16.09 -10.97
N TRP A 131 9.26 16.10 -9.70
CA TRP A 131 9.92 15.36 -8.63
C TRP A 131 9.98 13.85 -8.89
N ARG A 132 9.06 13.31 -9.67
CA ARG A 132 8.98 11.89 -10.06
C ARG A 132 10.01 11.52 -11.11
N ALA A 133 10.55 12.47 -11.86
CA ALA A 133 11.56 12.19 -12.86
C ALA A 133 12.78 11.44 -12.25
N PRO A 134 13.39 10.50 -13.00
CA PRO A 134 14.48 9.69 -12.45
C PRO A 134 15.63 10.52 -11.85
N ILE A 135 16.10 11.55 -12.54
CA ILE A 135 17.20 12.42 -12.07
C ILE A 135 16.82 13.20 -10.81
N SER A 136 15.53 13.50 -10.59
CA SER A 136 15.09 14.19 -9.39
C SER A 136 15.34 13.38 -8.10
N SER A 137 15.65 12.07 -8.22
CA SER A 137 16.05 11.23 -7.07
C SER A 137 17.28 11.77 -6.37
N VAL A 138 18.17 12.40 -7.11
CA VAL A 138 19.45 12.94 -6.61
C VAL A 138 19.24 14.07 -5.59
N TYR A 139 18.14 14.81 -5.68
CA TYR A 139 17.79 15.84 -4.70
C TYR A 139 17.58 15.25 -3.28
N TYR A 140 17.12 13.98 -3.20
CA TYR A 140 16.83 13.31 -1.92
C TYR A 140 18.02 12.53 -1.35
N GLU A 141 19.19 12.57 -2.01
CA GLU A 141 20.42 12.00 -1.44
C GLU A 141 20.90 12.81 -0.22
N ASN A 142 21.53 12.12 0.73
CA ASN A 142 21.92 12.75 2.00
C ASN A 142 23.13 13.69 1.89
N SER A 143 23.97 13.55 0.85
CA SER A 143 25.21 14.34 0.72
C SER A 143 25.47 14.71 -0.72
N THR A 144 26.25 15.79 -0.92
CA THR A 144 26.88 16.10 -2.19
C THR A 144 28.02 15.12 -2.49
N GLY A 145 28.39 15.01 -3.76
CA GLY A 145 29.45 14.11 -4.25
C GLY A 145 28.95 13.09 -5.26
N PRO A 146 29.70 12.00 -5.50
CA PRO A 146 29.36 10.98 -6.47
C PRO A 146 28.02 10.31 -6.10
N CYS A 147 27.08 10.31 -7.04
CA CYS A 147 25.78 9.65 -6.90
C CYS A 147 25.32 9.12 -8.27
N SER A 148 24.19 8.40 -8.29
CA SER A 148 23.64 7.83 -9.50
C SER A 148 22.13 7.84 -9.50
N TYR A 149 21.52 7.89 -10.68
CA TYR A 149 20.09 7.68 -10.88
C TYR A 149 19.85 6.68 -12.00
N THR A 150 18.71 6.01 -11.98
CA THR A 150 18.38 4.95 -12.94
C THR A 150 17.15 5.34 -13.73
N VAL A 151 17.24 5.22 -15.06
CA VAL A 151 16.13 5.33 -16.00
C VAL A 151 15.77 3.93 -16.45
N SER A 152 14.51 3.52 -16.31
CA SER A 152 14.08 2.13 -16.52
C SER A 152 14.38 1.58 -17.92
N SER A 153 14.38 2.45 -18.94
CA SER A 153 14.65 2.08 -20.35
C SER A 153 16.11 2.25 -20.78
N GLU A 154 16.91 3.05 -20.05
CA GLU A 154 18.23 3.51 -20.51
C GLU A 154 19.40 3.09 -19.61
N GLY A 155 19.10 2.62 -18.38
CA GLY A 155 20.10 2.16 -17.41
C GLY A 155 20.46 3.18 -16.35
N THR A 156 21.62 3.00 -15.70
CA THR A 156 22.09 3.82 -14.58
C THR A 156 23.12 4.86 -15.02
N PHE A 157 22.90 6.10 -14.63
CA PHE A 157 23.75 7.24 -14.92
C PHE A 157 24.47 7.68 -13.65
N SER A 158 25.79 7.78 -13.70
CA SER A 158 26.63 8.28 -12.61
C SER A 158 26.93 9.75 -12.83
N ILE A 159 26.73 10.55 -11.78
CA ILE A 159 26.98 12.00 -11.81
C ILE A 159 27.69 12.42 -10.52
N ASP A 160 28.19 13.62 -10.48
CA ASP A 160 28.80 14.23 -9.29
C ASP A 160 27.96 15.44 -8.86
N LEU A 161 27.17 15.30 -7.81
CA LEU A 161 26.30 16.33 -7.26
C LEU A 161 27.16 17.40 -6.56
N LYS A 162 27.15 18.61 -7.09
CA LYS A 162 27.96 19.72 -6.58
C LYS A 162 27.24 20.60 -5.57
N ARG A 163 25.94 20.78 -5.77
CA ARG A 163 25.10 21.58 -4.91
C ARG A 163 23.67 21.11 -4.92
N LYS A 164 23.04 21.17 -3.75
CA LYS A 164 21.62 21.01 -3.54
C LYS A 164 21.08 22.23 -2.84
N ARG A 165 20.05 22.86 -3.42
CA ARG A 165 19.41 24.07 -2.88
C ARG A 165 17.93 23.80 -2.67
N THR A 166 17.41 24.23 -1.52
CA THR A 166 15.98 24.16 -1.18
C THR A 166 15.41 25.56 -1.09
N TYR A 167 14.18 25.74 -1.58
CA TYR A 167 13.49 27.04 -1.64
C TYR A 167 12.21 27.02 -0.81
N GLU A 168 11.98 28.10 -0.07
CA GLU A 168 10.72 28.42 0.59
C GLU A 168 10.00 29.50 -0.26
N ILE A 169 8.98 29.04 -1.04
CA ILE A 169 8.17 29.92 -1.91
C ILE A 169 6.74 29.88 -1.39
N GLU A 170 6.16 31.04 -1.12
CA GLU A 170 4.77 31.19 -0.70
C GLU A 170 4.06 32.22 -1.58
N ASN A 171 2.95 31.80 -2.21
CA ASN A 171 2.12 32.66 -3.06
C ASN A 171 2.95 33.47 -4.07
N ASP A 172 3.76 32.75 -4.89
CA ASP A 172 4.62 33.31 -5.94
C ASP A 172 5.81 34.17 -5.48
N HIS A 173 6.05 34.25 -4.17
CA HIS A 173 7.14 35.05 -3.60
C HIS A 173 8.19 34.16 -2.94
N LEU A 174 9.47 34.43 -3.22
CA LEU A 174 10.60 33.78 -2.58
C LEU A 174 10.75 34.29 -1.14
N LYS A 175 10.49 33.46 -0.16
CA LYS A 175 10.68 33.75 1.26
C LYS A 175 12.12 33.55 1.67
N ASP A 176 12.65 32.36 1.38
CA ASP A 176 14.02 32.00 1.74
C ASP A 176 14.55 30.89 0.84
N PHE A 177 15.87 30.72 0.84
CA PHE A 177 16.53 29.55 0.23
C PHE A 177 17.83 29.26 0.97
N PHE A 178 18.23 27.99 0.92
CA PHE A 178 19.47 27.55 1.56
C PHE A 178 20.10 26.39 0.81
N ASP A 179 21.44 26.40 0.79
CA ASP A 179 22.21 25.26 0.26
C ASP A 179 22.34 24.22 1.39
N SER A 180 21.92 22.98 1.12
CA SER A 180 21.86 21.97 2.16
C SER A 180 22.89 20.87 1.97
N ASP A 181 23.65 20.63 3.02
CA ASP A 181 24.15 19.31 3.37
C ASP A 181 23.17 18.66 4.36
N VAL A 182 23.24 17.36 4.57
CA VAL A 182 22.32 16.43 5.25
C VAL A 182 21.42 16.96 6.39
N VAL A 183 21.93 17.90 7.18
CA VAL A 183 21.27 18.40 8.41
C VAL A 183 20.06 19.30 8.11
N ALA A 184 20.04 19.97 6.96
CA ALA A 184 19.00 20.96 6.65
C ALA A 184 17.63 20.39 6.33
N ASN A 185 17.53 19.14 5.86
CA ASN A 185 16.23 18.50 5.55
C ASN A 185 15.41 18.21 6.82
N ASP A 186 16.06 17.79 7.90
CA ASP A 186 15.40 17.51 9.19
C ASP A 186 14.97 18.82 9.87
N GLU A 187 15.79 19.90 9.78
CA GLU A 187 15.43 21.22 10.28
C GLU A 187 14.29 21.86 9.49
N LEU A 188 14.28 21.70 8.16
CA LEU A 188 13.21 22.21 7.32
C LEU A 188 11.91 21.51 7.64
N LEU A 189 11.93 20.17 7.71
CA LEU A 189 10.78 19.37 8.08
C LEU A 189 10.25 19.76 9.47
N THR A 190 11.14 19.98 10.43
CA THR A 190 10.78 20.43 11.77
C THR A 190 10.10 21.81 11.75
N LYS A 191 10.59 22.75 10.92
CA LYS A 191 9.94 24.05 10.71
C LYS A 191 8.56 23.92 10.06
N TYR A 192 8.41 23.05 9.06
CA TYR A 192 7.10 22.79 8.42
C TYR A 192 6.10 22.17 9.39
N LEU A 193 6.50 21.14 10.14
CA LEU A 193 5.67 20.49 11.14
C LEU A 193 5.28 21.42 12.30
N ALA A 194 6.14 22.39 12.64
CA ALA A 194 5.84 23.38 13.68
C ALA A 194 4.88 24.48 13.21
N LYS A 195 4.92 24.87 11.92
CA LYS A 195 4.09 25.96 11.36
C LYS A 195 2.67 25.49 10.95
N ASN A 196 2.49 24.24 10.54
CA ASN A 196 1.23 23.74 9.98
C ASN A 196 0.72 22.53 10.74
N LYS A 197 -0.30 22.71 11.56
CA LYS A 197 -1.07 21.62 12.19
C LYS A 197 -1.79 20.75 11.15
N LYS A 198 -2.05 21.29 9.94
CA LYS A 198 -2.56 20.58 8.74
C LYS A 198 -1.51 20.66 7.62
N ALA A 199 -0.35 20.02 7.80
CA ALA A 199 0.65 19.94 6.74
C ALA A 199 0.02 19.27 5.50
N VAL A 200 -0.27 20.09 4.49
CA VAL A 200 -0.75 19.58 3.20
C VAL A 200 0.33 18.69 2.61
N LEU A 201 -0.03 17.46 2.23
CA LEU A 201 0.89 16.45 1.67
C LEU A 201 1.81 16.98 0.56
N GLY A 202 1.39 18.04 -0.12
CA GLY A 202 2.20 18.71 -1.13
C GLY A 202 3.50 19.33 -0.64
N GLU A 203 3.59 19.66 0.64
CA GLU A 203 4.82 20.21 1.22
C GLU A 203 5.80 19.09 1.64
N ILE A 204 5.27 17.88 1.87
CA ILE A 204 6.05 16.69 2.22
C ILE A 204 6.98 16.26 1.07
N ILE A 205 6.62 16.51 -0.18
CA ILE A 205 7.45 16.16 -1.34
C ILE A 205 8.84 16.80 -1.24
N ALA A 206 8.95 18.04 -0.75
CA ALA A 206 10.23 18.71 -0.57
C ALA A 206 11.10 18.08 0.53
N THR A 207 10.50 17.31 1.42
CA THR A 207 11.12 16.75 2.64
C THR A 207 11.18 15.23 2.67
N ILE A 208 10.91 14.55 1.53
CA ILE A 208 11.07 13.10 1.41
C ILE A 208 12.50 12.72 1.80
N GLN A 209 12.61 11.81 2.75
CA GLN A 209 13.88 11.32 3.24
C GLN A 209 14.46 10.23 2.33
N GLN A 210 15.76 9.98 2.43
CA GLN A 210 16.44 8.99 1.59
C GLN A 210 15.81 7.59 1.71
N GLU A 211 15.50 7.13 2.92
CA GLU A 211 14.85 5.83 3.13
C GLU A 211 13.47 5.73 2.46
N GLN A 212 12.68 6.82 2.52
CA GLN A 212 11.39 6.93 1.86
C GLN A 212 11.56 6.97 0.33
N ASN A 213 12.52 7.77 -0.17
CA ASN A 213 12.82 7.88 -1.60
C ASN A 213 13.20 6.53 -2.22
N LEU A 214 13.99 5.71 -1.51
CA LEU A 214 14.34 4.35 -1.95
C LEU A 214 13.11 3.45 -2.11
N ILE A 215 12.14 3.53 -1.20
CA ILE A 215 10.90 2.76 -1.24
C ILE A 215 9.99 3.26 -2.36
N ILE A 216 9.82 4.59 -2.47
CA ILE A 216 8.96 5.22 -3.49
C ILE A 216 9.41 4.82 -4.89
N ARG A 217 10.72 4.84 -5.16
CA ARG A 217 11.29 4.66 -6.51
C ARG A 217 11.64 3.21 -6.87
N ARG A 218 11.38 2.26 -5.98
CA ARG A 218 11.62 0.86 -6.28
C ARG A 218 10.69 0.36 -7.40
N SER A 219 11.22 -0.50 -8.28
CA SER A 219 10.46 -1.06 -9.40
C SER A 219 9.11 -1.65 -8.96
N PRO A 220 8.01 -1.35 -9.65
CA PRO A 220 6.71 -1.95 -9.38
C PRO A 220 6.58 -3.40 -9.88
N LYS A 221 7.56 -3.88 -10.68
CA LYS A 221 7.59 -5.25 -11.19
C LYS A 221 8.11 -6.26 -10.16
N THR A 222 8.35 -5.81 -8.93
CA THR A 222 8.83 -6.63 -7.81
C THR A 222 7.95 -6.42 -6.58
N ASN A 223 7.90 -7.41 -5.72
CA ASN A 223 7.17 -7.32 -4.47
C ASN A 223 7.97 -6.54 -3.42
N LEU A 224 7.26 -5.79 -2.61
CA LEU A 224 7.84 -4.96 -1.56
C LEU A 224 7.02 -5.09 -0.28
N ILE A 225 7.66 -5.47 0.82
CA ILE A 225 7.09 -5.38 2.16
C ILE A 225 7.85 -4.29 2.92
N VAL A 226 7.15 -3.42 3.62
CA VAL A 226 7.73 -2.29 4.37
C VAL A 226 7.24 -2.32 5.81
N GLN A 227 8.17 -2.53 6.74
CA GLN A 227 7.95 -2.23 8.15
C GLN A 227 8.20 -0.74 8.37
N GLY A 228 7.19 -0.01 8.80
CA GLY A 228 7.35 1.40 9.15
C GLY A 228 6.89 1.66 10.58
N VAL A 229 7.75 2.26 11.40
CA VAL A 229 7.39 2.61 12.78
C VAL A 229 6.26 3.63 12.83
N ALA A 230 5.67 3.83 14.01
CA ALA A 230 4.65 4.87 14.23
C ALA A 230 5.19 6.23 13.77
N GLY A 231 4.39 6.96 12.97
CA GLY A 231 4.75 8.28 12.48
C GLY A 231 5.83 8.34 11.40
N SER A 232 6.22 7.21 10.79
CA SER A 232 7.21 7.18 9.70
C SER A 232 6.65 7.60 8.33
N GLY A 233 5.35 7.89 8.24
CA GLY A 233 4.69 8.31 7.01
C GLY A 233 4.41 7.18 6.03
N LYS A 234 4.15 5.95 6.49
CA LYS A 234 3.82 4.77 5.65
C LYS A 234 2.79 5.07 4.57
N THR A 235 1.63 5.53 4.97
CA THR A 235 0.51 5.86 4.05
C THR A 235 0.93 6.93 3.03
N THR A 236 1.66 7.96 3.48
CA THR A 236 2.20 9.00 2.62
C THR A 236 3.19 8.43 1.60
N VAL A 237 4.10 7.56 2.02
CA VAL A 237 5.07 6.88 1.14
C VAL A 237 4.34 5.98 0.14
N ALA A 238 3.30 5.26 0.57
CA ALA A 238 2.47 4.45 -0.33
C ALA A 238 1.86 5.29 -1.45
N MET A 239 1.25 6.43 -1.11
CA MET A 239 0.62 7.33 -2.08
C MET A 239 1.62 7.98 -3.03
N HIS A 240 2.77 8.44 -2.54
CA HIS A 240 3.85 8.96 -3.39
C HIS A 240 4.42 7.87 -4.31
N ARG A 241 4.53 6.62 -3.82
CA ARG A 241 4.95 5.49 -4.63
C ARG A 241 3.97 5.21 -5.77
N ILE A 242 2.67 5.23 -5.50
CA ILE A 242 1.64 5.07 -6.54
C ILE A 242 1.78 6.16 -7.59
N SER A 243 1.89 7.42 -7.18
CA SER A 243 2.09 8.56 -8.08
C SER A 243 3.36 8.41 -8.91
N TYR A 244 4.46 7.94 -8.31
CA TYR A 244 5.71 7.66 -9.00
C TYR A 244 5.57 6.53 -10.04
N ILE A 245 4.89 5.44 -9.68
CA ILE A 245 4.69 4.30 -10.57
C ILE A 245 3.87 4.71 -11.79
N LEU A 246 2.74 5.38 -11.59
CA LEU A 246 1.87 5.82 -12.68
C LEU A 246 2.55 6.85 -13.60
N TYR A 247 3.50 7.63 -13.09
CA TYR A 247 4.27 8.57 -13.89
C TYR A 247 5.38 7.90 -14.74
N ASN A 248 6.10 6.91 -14.19
CA ASN A 248 7.28 6.33 -14.83
C ASN A 248 7.00 5.00 -15.56
N TYR A 249 5.85 4.38 -15.35
CA TYR A 249 5.49 3.06 -15.86
C TYR A 249 4.08 3.06 -16.47
N GLU A 250 3.64 4.18 -17.06
CA GLU A 250 2.29 4.35 -17.64
C GLU A 250 1.95 3.34 -18.75
N GLU A 251 2.97 2.81 -19.44
CA GLU A 251 2.78 1.77 -20.45
C GLU A 251 2.45 0.40 -19.85
N ASP A 252 2.95 0.10 -18.64
CA ASP A 252 2.79 -1.19 -17.96
C ASP A 252 1.64 -1.19 -16.95
N PHE A 253 1.31 -0.03 -16.37
CA PHE A 253 0.37 0.11 -15.24
C PHE A 253 -0.62 1.26 -15.48
N ARG A 254 -1.90 0.93 -15.41
CA ARG A 254 -2.99 1.91 -15.50
C ARG A 254 -3.64 2.11 -14.12
N PRO A 255 -4.24 3.27 -13.83
CA PRO A 255 -4.90 3.51 -12.54
C PRO A 255 -5.95 2.46 -12.18
N GLU A 256 -6.74 1.99 -13.18
CA GLU A 256 -7.79 0.99 -13.00
C GLU A 256 -7.27 -0.37 -12.55
N ASP A 257 -6.01 -0.66 -12.83
CA ASP A 257 -5.33 -1.92 -12.52
C ASP A 257 -4.69 -1.91 -11.13
N PHE A 258 -4.76 -0.76 -10.41
CA PHE A 258 -4.30 -0.63 -9.04
C PHE A 258 -5.44 -0.85 -8.05
N TYR A 259 -5.14 -1.62 -7.01
CA TYR A 259 -6.00 -1.73 -5.83
C TYR A 259 -5.27 -1.17 -4.61
N ILE A 260 -5.96 -0.34 -3.85
CA ILE A 260 -5.52 0.09 -2.52
C ILE A 260 -6.43 -0.57 -1.49
N ILE A 261 -5.82 -1.34 -0.60
CA ILE A 261 -6.52 -2.04 0.47
C ILE A 261 -6.15 -1.37 1.79
N GLY A 262 -7.16 -0.84 2.48
CA GLY A 262 -7.04 -0.27 3.82
C GLY A 262 -7.76 -1.10 4.86
N SER A 263 -7.33 -0.98 6.11
CA SER A 263 -7.94 -1.70 7.23
C SER A 263 -9.33 -1.18 7.62
N ASN A 264 -9.66 0.05 7.24
CA ASN A 264 -10.96 0.65 7.55
C ASN A 264 -11.34 1.78 6.56
N ARG A 265 -12.61 2.20 6.60
CA ARG A 265 -13.16 3.25 5.72
C ARG A 265 -12.56 4.64 5.98
N ILE A 266 -12.19 4.94 7.23
CA ILE A 266 -11.63 6.24 7.61
C ILE A 266 -10.28 6.44 6.90
N LEU A 267 -9.41 5.44 6.94
CA LEU A 267 -8.15 5.44 6.22
C LEU A 267 -8.36 5.60 4.70
N LEU A 268 -9.32 4.87 4.13
CA LEU A 268 -9.62 4.96 2.69
C LEU A 268 -10.15 6.35 2.32
N ASN A 269 -11.01 6.97 3.13
CA ASN A 269 -11.49 8.34 2.90
C ASN A 269 -10.35 9.36 2.91
N TYR A 270 -9.40 9.21 3.85
CA TYR A 270 -8.20 10.03 3.88
C TYR A 270 -7.36 9.85 2.59
N ILE A 271 -7.10 8.63 2.18
CA ILE A 271 -6.37 8.32 0.94
C ILE A 271 -7.09 8.93 -0.26
N THR A 272 -8.42 8.81 -0.35
CA THR A 272 -9.24 9.39 -1.43
C THR A 272 -9.09 10.90 -1.52
N SER A 273 -8.99 11.59 -0.39
CA SER A 273 -8.85 13.05 -0.37
C SER A 273 -7.46 13.53 -0.82
N VAL A 274 -6.45 12.68 -0.66
CA VAL A 274 -5.04 13.02 -0.90
C VAL A 274 -4.55 12.66 -2.30
N LEU A 275 -5.00 11.55 -2.87
CA LEU A 275 -4.54 11.08 -4.18
C LEU A 275 -4.66 12.13 -5.30
N PRO A 276 -5.75 12.94 -5.40
CA PRO A 276 -5.84 14.03 -6.39
C PRO A 276 -4.77 15.11 -6.23
N GLU A 277 -4.24 15.28 -5.03
CA GLU A 277 -3.13 16.22 -4.82
C GLU A 277 -1.80 15.73 -5.41
N LEU A 278 -1.68 14.42 -5.58
CA LEU A 278 -0.54 13.73 -6.18
C LEU A 278 -0.78 13.38 -7.66
N ASP A 279 -1.80 13.96 -8.29
CA ASP A 279 -2.20 13.69 -9.68
C ASP A 279 -2.59 12.25 -9.96
N VAL A 280 -3.20 11.59 -8.99
CA VAL A 280 -3.64 10.20 -9.08
C VAL A 280 -5.17 10.15 -9.06
N TYR A 281 -5.75 9.59 -10.11
CA TYR A 281 -7.18 9.48 -10.33
C TYR A 281 -7.54 8.07 -10.80
N GLY A 282 -8.75 7.60 -10.52
CA GLY A 282 -9.28 6.35 -11.07
C GLY A 282 -8.80 5.06 -10.39
N ILE A 283 -8.03 5.14 -9.31
CA ILE A 283 -7.60 3.98 -8.53
C ILE A 283 -8.76 3.43 -7.70
N ARG A 284 -8.87 2.11 -7.66
CA ARG A 284 -9.87 1.44 -6.84
C ARG A 284 -9.40 1.29 -5.40
N GLN A 285 -10.20 1.79 -4.48
CA GLN A 285 -9.94 1.76 -3.04
C GLN A 285 -11.02 0.94 -2.36
N MET A 286 -10.62 0.01 -1.50
CA MET A 286 -11.55 -0.89 -0.84
C MET A 286 -10.96 -1.48 0.44
N THR A 287 -11.82 -1.99 1.32
CA THR A 287 -11.38 -2.81 2.44
C THR A 287 -11.12 -4.25 1.97
N MET A 288 -10.49 -5.06 2.83
CA MET A 288 -10.22 -6.46 2.51
C MET A 288 -11.52 -7.25 2.30
N GLU A 289 -12.56 -6.97 3.09
CA GLU A 289 -13.88 -7.56 2.96
C GLU A 289 -14.51 -7.23 1.60
N GLN A 290 -14.46 -5.96 1.21
CA GLN A 290 -14.99 -5.50 -0.09
C GLN A 290 -14.25 -6.16 -1.26
N LEU A 291 -12.94 -6.40 -1.13
CA LEU A 291 -12.18 -7.15 -2.14
C LEU A 291 -12.68 -8.59 -2.26
N PHE A 292 -12.82 -9.31 -1.13
CA PHE A 292 -13.29 -10.70 -1.18
C PHE A 292 -14.73 -10.80 -1.69
N ILE A 293 -15.62 -9.87 -1.32
CA ILE A 293 -16.98 -9.78 -1.88
C ILE A 293 -16.92 -9.58 -3.39
N ARG A 294 -16.08 -8.67 -3.87
CA ARG A 294 -15.90 -8.45 -5.31
C ARG A 294 -15.48 -9.72 -6.05
N LEU A 295 -14.65 -10.57 -5.43
CA LEU A 295 -14.19 -11.84 -6.00
C LEU A 295 -15.25 -12.94 -5.99
N LEU A 296 -16.40 -12.74 -5.35
CA LEU A 296 -17.55 -13.64 -5.39
C LEU A 296 -18.48 -13.37 -6.57
N TYR A 297 -18.32 -12.22 -7.25
CA TYR A 297 -19.12 -11.80 -8.39
C TYR A 297 -20.65 -11.93 -8.12
N GLU A 298 -21.36 -12.68 -8.97
CA GLU A 298 -22.81 -12.91 -8.86
C GLU A 298 -23.25 -13.81 -7.69
N ASP A 299 -22.32 -14.47 -7.01
CA ASP A 299 -22.65 -15.33 -5.86
C ASP A 299 -22.90 -14.54 -4.57
N TRP A 300 -22.45 -13.26 -4.52
CA TRP A 300 -22.74 -12.38 -3.41
C TRP A 300 -24.05 -11.62 -3.65
N ASP A 301 -24.97 -11.70 -2.69
CA ASP A 301 -26.27 -11.02 -2.69
C ASP A 301 -26.30 -10.00 -1.54
N GLU A 302 -26.19 -8.71 -1.89
CA GLU A 302 -26.15 -7.60 -0.92
C GLU A 302 -27.46 -7.42 -0.12
N GLU A 303 -28.59 -7.91 -0.64
CA GLU A 303 -29.86 -7.88 0.08
C GLU A 303 -29.96 -8.99 1.13
N LYS A 304 -29.23 -10.09 0.94
CA LYS A 304 -29.27 -11.28 1.78
C LYS A 304 -28.13 -11.35 2.79
N TYR A 305 -26.94 -10.94 2.39
CA TYR A 305 -25.72 -11.14 3.17
C TYR A 305 -25.17 -9.83 3.73
N THR A 306 -24.65 -9.89 4.95
CA THR A 306 -24.02 -8.75 5.64
C THR A 306 -22.61 -9.09 6.09
N VAL A 307 -21.84 -8.07 6.43
CA VAL A 307 -20.47 -8.19 6.93
C VAL A 307 -20.42 -7.71 8.37
N HIS A 308 -19.68 -8.41 9.21
CA HIS A 308 -19.37 -7.97 10.57
C HIS A 308 -17.86 -8.04 10.85
N THR A 309 -17.41 -7.27 11.82
CA THR A 309 -16.03 -7.31 12.28
C THR A 309 -15.85 -8.42 13.33
N ILE A 310 -14.69 -9.07 13.34
CA ILE A 310 -14.37 -10.07 14.38
C ILE A 310 -14.21 -9.36 15.71
N ASP A 311 -14.89 -9.84 16.75
CA ASP A 311 -14.66 -9.38 18.10
C ASP A 311 -13.23 -9.76 18.53
N ARG A 312 -12.48 -8.76 19.02
CA ARG A 312 -11.11 -8.93 19.49
C ARG A 312 -10.98 -9.86 20.69
N ALA A 313 -12.03 -9.98 21.48
CA ALA A 313 -12.11 -10.87 22.63
C ALA A 313 -12.46 -12.31 22.24
N ASP A 314 -12.87 -12.55 21.00
CA ASP A 314 -13.27 -13.88 20.53
C ASP A 314 -12.05 -14.71 20.07
N GLU A 315 -11.38 -15.33 21.05
CA GLU A 315 -10.27 -16.25 20.78
C GLU A 315 -10.69 -17.46 19.93
N LYS A 316 -11.97 -17.84 19.97
CA LYS A 316 -12.47 -19.02 19.25
C LYS A 316 -12.50 -18.79 17.73
N ASN A 317 -12.99 -17.64 17.28
CA ASN A 317 -13.02 -17.30 15.85
C ASN A 317 -11.67 -16.81 15.33
N SER A 318 -10.75 -16.41 16.19
CA SER A 318 -9.41 -15.94 15.79
C SER A 318 -8.58 -16.99 15.04
N ILE A 319 -8.84 -18.28 15.27
CA ILE A 319 -8.18 -19.38 14.56
C ILE A 319 -8.34 -19.29 13.04
N LYS A 320 -9.44 -18.68 12.53
CA LYS A 320 -9.69 -18.48 11.12
C LYS A 320 -8.64 -17.60 10.44
N GLY A 321 -7.97 -16.72 11.18
CA GLY A 321 -6.96 -15.80 10.63
C GLY A 321 -5.61 -16.44 10.33
N GLY A 322 -5.33 -17.63 10.86
CA GLY A 322 -4.03 -18.28 10.72
C GLY A 322 -3.85 -19.07 9.41
N SER A 323 -2.61 -19.28 9.00
CA SER A 323 -2.26 -20.10 7.83
C SER A 323 -2.71 -21.54 7.95
N GLY A 324 -2.77 -22.09 9.17
CA GLY A 324 -3.29 -23.43 9.43
C GLY A 324 -4.73 -23.61 8.93
N TRP A 325 -5.57 -22.57 9.06
CA TRP A 325 -6.93 -22.58 8.55
C TRP A 325 -6.98 -22.61 7.02
N PHE A 326 -6.13 -21.83 6.38
CA PHE A 326 -6.00 -21.89 4.92
C PHE A 326 -5.58 -23.27 4.42
N PHE A 327 -4.57 -23.89 5.04
CA PHE A 327 -4.12 -25.23 4.62
C PHE A 327 -5.17 -26.31 4.86
N ASP A 328 -5.97 -26.18 5.93
CA ASP A 328 -7.12 -27.08 6.15
C ASP A 328 -8.17 -26.92 5.04
N LEU A 329 -8.47 -25.66 4.62
CA LEU A 329 -9.39 -25.37 3.52
C LEU A 329 -8.84 -25.85 2.17
N GLU A 330 -7.56 -25.67 1.90
CA GLU A 330 -6.89 -26.17 0.70
C GLU A 330 -6.97 -27.71 0.62
N ASN A 331 -6.70 -28.39 1.72
CA ASN A 331 -6.81 -29.86 1.79
C ASN A 331 -8.26 -30.35 1.62
N PHE A 332 -9.21 -29.64 2.19
CA PHE A 332 -10.64 -29.90 1.97
C PHE A 332 -10.99 -29.80 0.48
N CYS A 333 -10.61 -28.70 -0.19
CA CYS A 333 -10.86 -28.53 -1.63
C CYS A 333 -10.19 -29.62 -2.46
N ARG A 334 -8.95 -30.02 -2.12
CA ARG A 334 -8.22 -31.09 -2.81
C ARG A 334 -8.94 -32.42 -2.71
N THR A 335 -9.48 -32.75 -1.55
CA THR A 335 -10.26 -33.95 -1.31
C THR A 335 -11.55 -33.89 -2.11
N TYR A 336 -12.28 -32.77 -2.03
CA TYR A 336 -13.52 -32.57 -2.79
C TYR A 336 -13.30 -32.68 -4.30
N GLU A 337 -12.26 -32.05 -4.85
CA GLU A 337 -11.90 -32.20 -6.28
C GLU A 337 -11.63 -33.68 -6.67
N ALA A 338 -10.93 -34.39 -5.79
CA ALA A 338 -10.61 -35.81 -6.06
C ALA A 338 -11.88 -36.74 -6.08
N GLU A 339 -12.91 -36.36 -5.34
CA GLU A 339 -14.19 -37.03 -5.35
C GLU A 339 -15.05 -36.69 -6.58
N GLN A 340 -14.93 -35.46 -7.08
CA GLN A 340 -15.71 -34.95 -8.21
C GLN A 340 -15.13 -35.32 -9.59
N ILE A 341 -13.78 -35.37 -9.72
CA ILE A 341 -13.10 -35.68 -10.98
C ILE A 341 -12.76 -37.20 -11.01
N PRO A 342 -13.38 -37.99 -11.90
CA PRO A 342 -13.04 -39.41 -12.04
C PRO A 342 -11.56 -39.61 -12.39
N ARG A 343 -10.86 -40.45 -11.62
CA ARG A 343 -9.42 -40.74 -11.81
C ARG A 343 -9.15 -42.15 -12.29
N GLU A 344 -10.16 -42.76 -12.92
CA GLU A 344 -10.04 -44.11 -13.51
C GLU A 344 -9.52 -44.01 -14.95
N PRO A 345 -8.85 -45.07 -15.46
CA PRO A 345 -8.40 -45.13 -16.84
C PRO A 345 -9.57 -45.05 -17.82
N VAL A 346 -9.55 -44.11 -18.75
CA VAL A 346 -10.60 -43.97 -19.77
C VAL A 346 -10.20 -44.76 -21.02
N ARG A 347 -11.05 -45.72 -21.40
CA ARG A 347 -10.83 -46.57 -22.56
C ARG A 347 -11.94 -46.41 -23.60
N LEU A 348 -11.56 -46.57 -24.88
CA LEU A 348 -12.51 -46.59 -25.99
C LEU A 348 -13.35 -47.88 -25.91
N GLU A 349 -14.66 -47.76 -25.74
CA GLU A 349 -15.55 -48.88 -25.43
C GLU A 349 -15.47 -50.03 -26.46
N LYS A 350 -15.26 -49.73 -27.72
CA LYS A 350 -15.27 -50.71 -28.80
C LYS A 350 -13.96 -51.49 -28.95
N THR A 351 -12.84 -50.80 -28.77
CA THR A 351 -11.52 -51.42 -29.03
C THR A 351 -10.76 -51.70 -27.72
N GLY A 352 -11.20 -51.16 -26.60
CA GLY A 352 -10.48 -51.25 -25.34
C GLY A 352 -9.21 -50.36 -25.30
N THR A 353 -8.93 -49.61 -26.39
CA THR A 353 -7.77 -48.74 -26.48
C THR A 353 -7.76 -47.72 -25.33
N LEU A 354 -6.62 -47.54 -24.66
CA LEU A 354 -6.46 -46.58 -23.57
C LEU A 354 -6.42 -45.18 -24.18
N LEU A 355 -7.33 -44.29 -23.81
CA LEU A 355 -7.41 -42.92 -24.23
C LEU A 355 -6.70 -42.02 -23.19
N LEU A 356 -6.98 -42.19 -21.90
CA LEU A 356 -6.33 -41.54 -20.80
C LEU A 356 -6.06 -42.54 -19.69
N ASP A 357 -4.87 -42.57 -19.12
CA ASP A 357 -4.59 -43.38 -17.94
C ASP A 357 -4.83 -42.58 -16.64
N ALA A 358 -4.97 -43.32 -15.54
CA ALA A 358 -5.24 -42.73 -14.22
C ALA A 358 -4.10 -41.79 -13.74
N GLU A 359 -2.86 -42.17 -14.03
CA GLU A 359 -1.67 -41.40 -13.65
C GLU A 359 -1.63 -40.06 -14.39
N TYR A 360 -1.95 -40.05 -15.68
CA TYR A 360 -2.05 -38.81 -16.46
C TYR A 360 -3.11 -37.88 -15.88
N ILE A 361 -4.32 -38.40 -15.57
CA ILE A 361 -5.40 -37.58 -15.02
C ILE A 361 -4.98 -37.00 -13.65
N ASP A 362 -4.37 -37.81 -12.79
CA ASP A 362 -3.92 -37.37 -11.48
C ASP A 362 -2.80 -36.31 -11.56
N ASN A 363 -1.80 -36.54 -12.42
CA ASN A 363 -0.73 -35.59 -12.66
C ASN A 363 -1.27 -34.28 -13.24
N TYR A 364 -2.19 -34.36 -14.21
CA TYR A 364 -2.81 -33.15 -14.77
C TYR A 364 -3.53 -32.32 -13.70
N CYS A 365 -4.36 -32.96 -12.89
CA CYS A 365 -5.08 -32.28 -11.81
C CYS A 365 -4.15 -31.65 -10.77
N ARG A 366 -2.96 -32.23 -10.55
CA ARG A 366 -1.95 -31.74 -9.61
C ARG A 366 -1.13 -30.59 -10.19
N GLU A 367 -0.68 -30.72 -11.43
CA GLU A 367 0.15 -29.72 -12.11
C GLU A 367 -0.63 -28.46 -12.47
N GLN A 368 -1.89 -28.60 -12.89
CA GLN A 368 -2.77 -27.47 -13.21
C GLN A 368 -3.41 -26.87 -11.94
N SER A 369 -2.58 -26.51 -10.97
CA SER A 369 -3.03 -25.96 -9.68
C SER A 369 -3.73 -24.60 -9.80
N THR A 370 -3.50 -23.89 -10.90
CA THR A 370 -4.08 -22.56 -11.18
C THR A 370 -5.48 -22.64 -11.82
N LEU A 371 -5.88 -23.78 -12.38
CA LEU A 371 -7.22 -23.97 -12.92
C LEU A 371 -8.21 -24.33 -11.81
N SER A 372 -9.42 -23.80 -11.92
CA SER A 372 -10.54 -24.26 -11.08
C SER A 372 -10.88 -25.72 -11.35
N MET A 373 -11.66 -26.34 -10.48
CA MET A 373 -12.17 -27.68 -10.70
C MET A 373 -12.97 -27.80 -12.02
N GLU A 374 -13.84 -26.82 -12.29
CA GLU A 374 -14.59 -26.75 -13.55
C GLU A 374 -13.64 -26.63 -14.75
N GLY A 375 -12.66 -25.74 -14.68
CA GLY A 375 -11.65 -25.56 -15.73
C GLY A 375 -10.87 -26.85 -16.02
N LYS A 376 -10.47 -27.60 -14.97
CA LYS A 376 -9.81 -28.90 -15.12
C LYS A 376 -10.71 -29.92 -15.82
N MET A 377 -12.00 -29.99 -15.44
CA MET A 377 -12.98 -30.89 -16.07
C MET A 377 -13.17 -30.57 -17.57
N CYS A 378 -13.30 -29.29 -17.93
CA CYS A 378 -13.40 -28.82 -19.30
C CYS A 378 -12.18 -29.24 -20.12
N MET A 379 -10.99 -28.92 -19.65
CA MET A 379 -9.74 -29.23 -20.34
C MET A 379 -9.51 -30.75 -20.48
N LEU A 380 -9.80 -31.53 -19.44
CA LEU A 380 -9.72 -32.99 -19.52
C LEU A 380 -10.71 -33.57 -20.55
N ASN A 381 -11.93 -33.02 -20.66
CA ASN A 381 -12.89 -33.41 -21.71
C ASN A 381 -12.35 -33.06 -23.11
N GLU A 382 -11.74 -31.91 -23.32
CA GLU A 382 -11.11 -31.50 -24.59
C GLU A 382 -9.96 -32.43 -24.97
N ILE A 383 -9.06 -32.73 -24.02
CA ILE A 383 -7.94 -33.65 -24.23
C ILE A 383 -8.46 -35.05 -24.58
N LEU A 384 -9.46 -35.55 -23.85
CA LEU A 384 -10.07 -36.83 -24.09
C LEU A 384 -10.72 -36.89 -25.48
N LEU A 385 -11.43 -35.83 -25.86
CA LEU A 385 -12.09 -35.73 -27.16
C LEU A 385 -11.08 -35.72 -28.31
N ALA A 386 -9.98 -34.98 -28.19
CA ALA A 386 -8.90 -34.94 -29.17
C ALA A 386 -8.27 -36.34 -29.35
N LYS A 387 -8.00 -37.06 -28.26
CA LYS A 387 -7.49 -38.45 -28.34
C LYS A 387 -8.49 -39.41 -28.95
N PHE A 388 -9.78 -39.27 -28.60
CA PHE A 388 -10.85 -40.03 -29.24
C PHE A 388 -10.93 -39.75 -30.74
N GLU A 389 -10.91 -38.52 -31.19
CA GLU A 389 -11.00 -38.18 -32.62
C GLU A 389 -9.79 -38.68 -33.39
N ASN A 390 -8.60 -38.65 -32.83
CA ASN A 390 -7.40 -39.23 -33.42
C ASN A 390 -7.52 -40.75 -33.59
N GLU A 391 -7.95 -41.45 -32.56
CA GLU A 391 -8.11 -42.92 -32.60
C GLU A 391 -9.18 -43.37 -33.61
N VAL A 392 -10.32 -42.68 -33.63
CA VAL A 392 -11.43 -42.96 -34.54
C VAL A 392 -11.15 -42.57 -35.99
N SER A 393 -10.21 -41.66 -36.23
CA SER A 393 -9.77 -41.28 -37.59
C SER A 393 -8.70 -42.19 -38.13
N GLY A 394 -8.12 -43.09 -37.30
CA GLY A 394 -7.18 -44.12 -37.71
C GLY A 394 -7.82 -45.14 -38.65
N LYS A 395 -6.99 -45.75 -39.53
CA LYS A 395 -7.47 -46.67 -40.58
C LYS A 395 -7.88 -48.09 -40.09
N GLU A 396 -7.61 -48.43 -38.83
CA GLU A 396 -7.74 -49.80 -38.33
C GLU A 396 -9.19 -50.21 -37.91
N VAL A 397 -10.00 -49.23 -37.49
CA VAL A 397 -11.38 -49.53 -37.05
C VAL A 397 -12.37 -48.57 -37.68
N THR A 398 -13.40 -49.09 -38.34
CA THR A 398 -14.48 -48.27 -38.93
C THR A 398 -15.61 -48.09 -37.92
N PHE A 399 -15.94 -46.85 -37.58
CA PHE A 399 -17.06 -46.49 -36.75
C PHE A 399 -18.24 -45.98 -37.59
N PRO A 400 -19.44 -46.53 -37.45
CA PRO A 400 -20.65 -45.96 -38.06
C PRO A 400 -20.87 -44.51 -37.55
N ALA A 401 -21.30 -43.63 -38.42
CA ALA A 401 -21.45 -42.20 -38.11
C ALA A 401 -22.34 -41.94 -36.87
N ARG A 402 -23.39 -42.78 -36.67
CA ARG A 402 -24.30 -42.70 -35.51
C ARG A 402 -23.58 -43.07 -34.20
N GLU A 403 -22.77 -44.11 -34.24
CA GLU A 403 -21.97 -44.59 -33.10
C GLU A 403 -20.86 -43.56 -32.74
N LYS A 404 -20.13 -43.07 -33.76
CA LYS A 404 -19.14 -42.01 -33.59
C LYS A 404 -19.75 -40.79 -32.89
N LYS A 405 -20.94 -40.34 -33.32
CA LYS A 405 -21.65 -39.22 -32.72
C LYS A 405 -22.08 -39.51 -31.27
N ALA A 406 -22.48 -40.71 -30.95
CA ALA A 406 -22.87 -41.09 -29.59
C ALA A 406 -21.65 -41.08 -28.63
N LEU A 407 -20.53 -41.69 -29.07
CA LEU A 407 -19.27 -41.71 -28.31
C LEU A 407 -18.70 -40.33 -28.13
N LYS A 408 -18.73 -39.48 -29.20
CA LYS A 408 -18.32 -38.10 -29.10
C LYS A 408 -19.05 -37.35 -27.98
N ARG A 409 -20.39 -37.42 -27.95
CA ARG A 409 -21.22 -36.82 -26.90
C ARG A 409 -20.93 -37.35 -25.50
N LYS A 410 -20.54 -38.65 -25.38
CA LYS A 410 -20.16 -39.25 -24.10
C LYS A 410 -18.83 -38.68 -23.60
N TYR A 411 -17.83 -38.59 -24.48
CA TYR A 411 -16.49 -38.10 -24.10
C TYR A 411 -16.41 -36.59 -23.96
N GLU A 412 -17.28 -35.81 -24.64
CA GLU A 412 -17.42 -34.36 -24.43
C GLU A 412 -17.79 -34.00 -22.98
N LYS A 413 -18.36 -34.91 -22.23
CA LYS A 413 -18.85 -34.69 -20.86
C LYS A 413 -18.43 -35.80 -19.86
N TYR A 414 -17.36 -36.49 -20.17
CA TYR A 414 -16.94 -37.66 -19.37
C TYR A 414 -16.54 -37.22 -17.93
N PHE A 415 -15.84 -36.13 -17.81
CA PHE A 415 -15.41 -35.56 -16.52
C PHE A 415 -16.43 -34.58 -15.93
N GLY A 416 -17.61 -34.46 -16.52
CA GLY A 416 -18.67 -33.54 -16.14
C GLY A 416 -19.05 -32.58 -17.26
N ASP A 417 -20.14 -31.85 -17.10
CA ASP A 417 -20.63 -30.91 -18.13
C ASP A 417 -19.92 -29.52 -18.06
N GLY A 418 -18.88 -29.42 -17.27
CA GLY A 418 -18.08 -28.17 -17.11
C GLY A 418 -18.82 -27.08 -16.34
N LYS A 419 -19.91 -27.43 -15.65
CA LYS A 419 -20.64 -26.51 -14.78
C LYS A 419 -20.93 -27.18 -13.44
N TRP A 420 -20.24 -26.66 -12.41
CA TRP A 420 -20.57 -27.07 -11.06
C TRP A 420 -21.85 -26.35 -10.62
N ARG A 421 -22.80 -27.12 -10.06
CA ARG A 421 -24.15 -26.63 -9.71
C ARG A 421 -24.38 -26.52 -8.21
N GLY A 422 -23.35 -26.69 -7.42
CA GLY A 422 -23.41 -26.54 -5.98
C GLY A 422 -23.43 -25.07 -5.57
N SER A 423 -23.55 -24.85 -4.27
CA SER A 423 -23.41 -23.55 -3.62
C SER A 423 -22.06 -23.50 -2.90
N ILE A 424 -21.27 -22.45 -3.15
CA ILE A 424 -20.01 -22.24 -2.41
C ILE A 424 -20.27 -22.03 -0.92
N PHE A 425 -21.44 -21.48 -0.55
CA PHE A 425 -21.84 -21.32 0.85
C PHE A 425 -22.09 -22.67 1.50
N ASP A 426 -22.81 -23.59 0.83
CA ASP A 426 -23.04 -24.95 1.33
C ASP A 426 -21.71 -25.72 1.45
N LEU A 427 -20.81 -25.53 0.49
CA LEU A 427 -19.48 -26.14 0.52
C LEU A 427 -18.64 -25.59 1.70
N TYR A 428 -18.77 -24.30 1.99
CA TYR A 428 -18.12 -23.69 3.15
C TYR A 428 -18.70 -24.25 4.46
N LEU A 429 -20.01 -24.43 4.56
CA LEU A 429 -20.63 -25.05 5.74
C LEU A 429 -20.12 -26.48 5.97
N GLN A 430 -19.98 -27.30 4.91
CA GLN A 430 -19.39 -28.63 5.00
C GLN A 430 -17.92 -28.58 5.51
N PHE A 431 -17.14 -27.59 5.06
CA PHE A 431 -15.80 -27.38 5.59
C PHE A 431 -15.84 -27.08 7.10
N LEU A 432 -16.71 -26.18 7.55
CA LEU A 432 -16.85 -25.82 8.97
C LEU A 432 -17.28 -27.02 9.82
N GLU A 433 -18.22 -27.85 9.34
CA GLU A 433 -18.62 -29.10 10.00
C GLU A 433 -17.42 -30.04 10.17
N GLN A 434 -16.62 -30.22 9.11
CA GLN A 434 -15.42 -31.06 9.18
C GLN A 434 -14.38 -30.49 10.16
N GLN A 435 -14.23 -29.15 10.26
CA GLN A 435 -13.32 -28.54 11.23
C GLN A 435 -13.84 -28.74 12.68
N ALA A 436 -15.14 -28.66 12.89
CA ALA A 436 -15.75 -28.91 14.20
C ALA A 436 -15.50 -30.37 14.66
N GLU A 437 -15.62 -31.36 13.77
CA GLU A 437 -15.29 -32.76 14.03
C GLU A 437 -13.81 -32.95 14.42
N LYS A 438 -12.91 -32.13 13.88
CA LYS A 438 -11.47 -32.10 14.23
C LYS A 438 -11.16 -31.31 15.52
N GLY A 439 -12.19 -30.82 16.22
CA GLY A 439 -12.03 -30.04 17.44
C GLY A 439 -11.72 -28.55 17.22
N LYS A 440 -11.83 -28.05 16.00
CA LYS A 440 -11.63 -26.64 15.61
C LYS A 440 -13.00 -25.97 15.32
N ALA A 441 -13.94 -26.08 16.25
CA ALA A 441 -15.27 -25.48 16.09
C ALA A 441 -15.20 -23.96 16.18
N VAL A 442 -15.73 -23.27 15.19
CA VAL A 442 -15.91 -21.81 15.14
C VAL A 442 -17.40 -21.46 15.07
N GLU A 443 -17.75 -20.20 15.10
CA GLU A 443 -19.11 -19.76 14.84
C GLU A 443 -19.49 -20.04 13.37
N VAL A 444 -20.68 -20.60 13.19
CA VAL A 444 -21.18 -20.88 11.83
C VAL A 444 -21.99 -19.69 11.34
N PRO A 445 -21.57 -19.02 10.25
CA PRO A 445 -22.26 -17.85 9.76
C PRO A 445 -23.64 -18.23 9.17
N GLU A 446 -24.70 -17.53 9.56
CA GLU A 446 -26.02 -17.70 8.94
C GLU A 446 -26.15 -16.82 7.67
N ASN A 447 -26.06 -15.48 7.85
CA ASN A 447 -26.11 -14.48 6.76
C ASN A 447 -25.13 -13.33 6.99
N SER A 448 -24.34 -13.38 8.03
CA SER A 448 -23.34 -12.37 8.36
C SER A 448 -21.97 -13.03 8.42
N PHE A 449 -20.99 -12.45 7.70
CA PHE A 449 -19.70 -13.06 7.46
C PHE A 449 -18.58 -12.11 7.93
N ASP A 450 -17.55 -12.67 8.55
CA ASP A 450 -16.33 -11.92 8.81
C ASP A 450 -15.34 -11.98 7.62
N VAL A 451 -14.23 -11.25 7.71
CA VAL A 451 -13.22 -11.17 6.65
C VAL A 451 -12.63 -12.53 6.26
N TYR A 452 -12.53 -13.48 7.20
CA TYR A 452 -11.95 -14.81 6.93
C TYR A 452 -12.98 -15.79 6.36
N ASP A 453 -14.25 -15.61 6.71
CA ASP A 453 -15.35 -16.31 6.03
C ASP A 453 -15.42 -15.88 4.57
N LEU A 454 -15.34 -14.57 4.31
CA LEU A 454 -15.31 -14.01 2.96
C LEU A 454 -14.08 -14.48 2.17
N ALA A 455 -12.92 -14.52 2.82
CA ALA A 455 -11.70 -15.06 2.23
C ALA A 455 -11.89 -16.53 1.83
N ALA A 456 -12.42 -17.34 2.73
CA ALA A 456 -12.68 -18.76 2.43
C ALA A 456 -13.67 -18.95 1.26
N LEU A 457 -14.76 -18.17 1.24
CA LEU A 457 -15.73 -18.17 0.14
C LEU A 457 -15.08 -17.75 -1.19
N ALA A 458 -14.29 -16.69 -1.20
CA ALA A 458 -13.55 -16.23 -2.38
C ALA A 458 -12.57 -17.32 -2.89
N TYR A 459 -11.85 -17.99 -1.99
CA TYR A 459 -10.98 -19.09 -2.34
C TYR A 459 -11.78 -20.26 -2.95
N LEU A 460 -12.91 -20.64 -2.34
CA LEU A 460 -13.79 -21.71 -2.87
C LEU A 460 -14.32 -21.35 -4.26
N TYR A 461 -14.75 -20.10 -4.46
CA TYR A 461 -15.20 -19.63 -5.77
C TYR A 461 -14.09 -19.80 -6.83
N LYS A 462 -12.93 -19.24 -6.58
CA LYS A 462 -11.77 -19.31 -7.49
C LYS A 462 -11.26 -20.74 -7.71
N ARG A 463 -11.32 -21.60 -6.68
CA ARG A 463 -10.80 -22.96 -6.72
C ARG A 463 -11.75 -23.95 -7.40
N ILE A 464 -13.05 -23.75 -7.23
CA ILE A 464 -14.08 -24.74 -7.66
C ILE A 464 -14.83 -24.28 -8.92
N LYS A 465 -15.27 -23.01 -8.95
CA LYS A 465 -16.29 -22.53 -9.89
C LYS A 465 -15.77 -21.63 -11.02
N GLU A 466 -14.66 -20.90 -10.83
CA GLU A 466 -14.21 -19.91 -11.81
C GLU A 466 -13.83 -20.56 -13.16
N ASN A 467 -14.58 -20.25 -14.22
CA ASN A 467 -14.30 -20.77 -15.56
C ASN A 467 -13.35 -19.88 -16.38
N ASP A 468 -13.52 -18.55 -16.29
CA ASP A 468 -12.74 -17.58 -17.03
C ASP A 468 -11.91 -16.72 -16.05
N PRO A 469 -10.64 -17.08 -15.82
CA PRO A 469 -9.80 -16.30 -14.91
C PRO A 469 -9.57 -14.89 -15.46
N VAL A 470 -10.07 -13.89 -14.75
CA VAL A 470 -9.86 -12.48 -15.05
C VAL A 470 -8.69 -11.97 -14.23
N ARG A 471 -7.80 -11.20 -14.85
CA ARG A 471 -6.79 -10.44 -14.14
C ARG A 471 -7.45 -9.27 -13.42
N GLU A 472 -7.55 -9.34 -12.12
CA GLU A 472 -8.25 -8.33 -11.30
C GLU A 472 -7.41 -7.06 -11.09
N ALA A 473 -6.11 -7.23 -10.87
CA ALA A 473 -5.19 -6.13 -10.61
C ALA A 473 -3.80 -6.39 -11.17
N SER A 474 -3.05 -5.35 -11.50
CA SER A 474 -1.63 -5.42 -11.84
C SER A 474 -0.74 -5.15 -10.64
N HIS A 475 -1.19 -4.29 -9.73
CA HIS A 475 -0.46 -3.94 -8.51
C HIS A 475 -1.42 -3.71 -7.34
N VAL A 476 -1.11 -4.27 -6.20
CA VAL A 476 -1.90 -4.13 -4.98
C VAL A 476 -1.08 -3.45 -3.89
N VAL A 477 -1.60 -2.37 -3.37
CA VAL A 477 -1.03 -1.66 -2.22
C VAL A 477 -1.88 -1.97 -0.99
N ILE A 478 -1.26 -2.51 0.05
CA ILE A 478 -1.93 -2.81 1.33
C ILE A 478 -1.31 -1.92 2.40
N ASP A 479 -2.12 -1.10 3.03
CA ASP A 479 -1.71 -0.30 4.20
C ASP A 479 -2.29 -0.89 5.49
N GLU A 480 -1.63 -0.62 6.61
CA GLU A 480 -1.92 -1.22 7.94
C GLU A 480 -1.97 -2.76 7.88
N ALA A 481 -1.04 -3.35 7.13
CA ALA A 481 -1.01 -4.76 6.79
C ALA A 481 -1.01 -5.72 8.01
N GLN A 482 -0.54 -5.27 9.17
CA GLN A 482 -0.52 -6.06 10.39
C GLN A 482 -1.92 -6.39 10.94
N ASP A 483 -2.98 -5.73 10.45
CA ASP A 483 -4.35 -5.96 10.93
C ASP A 483 -4.98 -7.22 10.38
N PHE A 484 -4.41 -7.77 9.30
CA PHE A 484 -4.93 -8.97 8.65
C PHE A 484 -4.11 -10.19 9.00
N GLY A 485 -4.76 -11.34 9.14
CA GLY A 485 -4.11 -12.62 9.37
C GLY A 485 -3.59 -13.27 8.08
N MET A 486 -2.73 -14.27 8.24
CA MET A 486 -2.12 -14.98 7.11
C MET A 486 -3.12 -15.66 6.18
N MET A 487 -4.28 -16.09 6.68
CA MET A 487 -5.38 -16.64 5.85
C MET A 487 -5.76 -15.67 4.73
N ALA A 488 -5.95 -14.37 5.05
CA ALA A 488 -6.31 -13.36 4.07
C ALA A 488 -5.23 -13.19 3.00
N TYR A 489 -3.95 -13.17 3.40
CA TYR A 489 -2.83 -13.03 2.45
C TYR A 489 -2.66 -14.24 1.54
N GLN A 490 -2.86 -15.44 2.05
CA GLN A 490 -2.78 -16.67 1.25
C GLN A 490 -3.89 -16.74 0.22
N VAL A 491 -5.12 -16.37 0.61
CA VAL A 491 -6.25 -16.28 -0.32
C VAL A 491 -6.03 -15.16 -1.35
N LEU A 492 -5.58 -13.99 -0.90
CA LEU A 492 -5.26 -12.88 -1.79
C LEU A 492 -4.22 -13.28 -2.83
N HIS A 493 -3.13 -13.91 -2.41
CA HIS A 493 -2.06 -14.38 -3.30
C HIS A 493 -2.56 -15.43 -4.30
N TYR A 494 -3.47 -16.32 -3.88
CA TYR A 494 -4.09 -17.31 -4.76
C TYR A 494 -5.05 -16.67 -5.77
N CYS A 495 -5.89 -15.73 -5.32
CA CYS A 495 -6.96 -15.14 -6.13
C CYS A 495 -6.46 -14.06 -7.10
N LEU A 496 -5.48 -13.24 -6.69
CA LEU A 496 -4.90 -12.18 -7.51
C LEU A 496 -3.62 -12.65 -8.18
N ARG A 497 -3.79 -13.36 -9.28
CA ARG A 497 -2.66 -13.91 -10.06
C ARG A 497 -2.00 -12.82 -10.89
N ASP A 498 -0.71 -12.97 -11.14
CA ASP A 498 0.09 -12.09 -12.01
C ASP A 498 0.06 -10.61 -11.58
N CYS A 499 -0.10 -10.36 -10.28
CA CYS A 499 0.03 -9.04 -9.70
C CYS A 499 1.26 -8.95 -8.79
N THR A 500 1.75 -7.74 -8.58
CA THR A 500 2.80 -7.42 -7.62
C THR A 500 2.21 -6.69 -6.42
N TYR A 501 2.94 -6.72 -5.30
CA TYR A 501 2.46 -6.18 -4.03
C TYR A 501 3.39 -5.11 -3.49
N THR A 502 2.81 -4.06 -2.93
CA THR A 502 3.45 -3.13 -1.99
C THR A 502 2.68 -3.22 -0.67
N ILE A 503 3.26 -3.89 0.33
CA ILE A 503 2.61 -4.17 1.61
C ILE A 503 3.29 -3.34 2.68
N MET A 504 2.55 -2.47 3.36
CA MET A 504 3.06 -1.58 4.39
C MET A 504 2.34 -1.79 5.72
N GLY A 505 3.09 -1.80 6.81
CA GLY A 505 2.51 -1.97 8.13
C GLY A 505 3.51 -1.75 9.26
N ASP A 506 3.03 -1.95 10.48
CA ASP A 506 3.84 -1.92 11.69
C ASP A 506 3.38 -3.04 12.63
N THR A 507 4.16 -4.13 12.70
CA THR A 507 3.82 -5.28 13.56
C THR A 507 3.76 -4.91 15.06
N SER A 508 4.43 -3.83 15.46
CA SER A 508 4.34 -3.29 16.83
C SER A 508 2.99 -2.61 17.11
N GLN A 509 2.26 -2.19 16.06
CA GLN A 509 0.91 -1.62 16.17
C GLN A 509 -0.22 -2.64 15.93
N ASN A 510 0.09 -3.94 15.89
CA ASN A 510 -0.93 -4.97 15.78
C ASN A 510 -1.76 -5.06 17.07
N ILE A 511 -2.99 -4.53 17.04
CA ILE A 511 -3.96 -4.64 18.14
C ILE A 511 -4.84 -5.90 18.05
N HIS A 512 -4.75 -6.63 16.95
CA HIS A 512 -5.43 -7.90 16.68
C HIS A 512 -4.46 -9.07 16.92
N PHE A 513 -3.90 -9.12 18.14
CA PHE A 513 -2.80 -10.01 18.49
C PHE A 513 -3.09 -11.48 18.20
N SER A 514 -4.35 -11.90 18.36
CA SER A 514 -4.78 -13.30 18.21
C SER A 514 -4.82 -13.77 16.73
N TYR A 515 -4.99 -12.87 15.76
CA TYR A 515 -5.14 -13.25 14.36
C TYR A 515 -4.34 -12.39 13.37
N GLY A 516 -3.98 -11.15 13.71
CA GLY A 516 -3.18 -10.27 12.86
C GLY A 516 -1.70 -10.68 12.82
N LEU A 517 -0.91 -10.01 11.97
CA LEU A 517 0.53 -10.28 11.86
C LEU A 517 1.28 -9.79 13.09
N ASN A 518 1.93 -10.69 13.77
CA ASN A 518 2.83 -10.38 14.89
C ASN A 518 4.29 -10.24 14.47
N ASP A 519 4.65 -10.79 13.31
CA ASP A 519 5.93 -10.65 12.63
C ASP A 519 5.73 -10.75 11.11
N TRP A 520 6.80 -10.55 10.34
CA TRP A 520 6.78 -10.58 8.89
C TRP A 520 7.25 -11.90 8.27
N GLU A 521 7.70 -12.87 9.06
CA GLU A 521 8.47 -14.00 8.55
C GLU A 521 7.64 -14.92 7.65
N GLU A 522 6.39 -15.16 8.00
CA GLU A 522 5.51 -16.00 7.19
C GLU A 522 5.07 -15.27 5.91
N LEU A 523 4.73 -13.99 6.03
CA LEU A 523 4.36 -13.17 4.87
C LEU A 523 5.53 -12.96 3.90
N LYS A 524 6.75 -12.78 4.40
CA LYS A 524 7.97 -12.72 3.55
C LYS A 524 8.14 -13.99 2.73
N LYS A 525 7.95 -15.16 3.32
CA LYS A 525 8.05 -16.44 2.60
C LYS A 525 6.99 -16.59 1.52
N LEU A 526 5.79 -16.04 1.74
CA LEU A 526 4.69 -16.10 0.78
C LEU A 526 4.91 -15.13 -0.39
N ILE A 527 5.31 -13.90 -0.11
CA ILE A 527 5.28 -12.79 -1.08
C ILE A 527 6.66 -12.53 -1.71
N LEU A 528 7.75 -12.59 -0.93
CA LEU A 528 9.09 -12.25 -1.42
C LEU A 528 9.79 -13.48 -2.02
N THR A 529 9.28 -13.96 -3.14
CA THR A 529 9.79 -15.17 -3.81
C THR A 529 10.72 -14.87 -4.98
N GLY A 530 10.70 -13.64 -5.49
CA GLY A 530 11.52 -13.17 -6.60
C GLY A 530 12.90 -12.65 -6.14
N THR A 531 13.90 -12.76 -7.02
CA THR A 531 15.28 -12.33 -6.75
C THR A 531 15.39 -10.85 -6.37
N TYR A 532 14.51 -10.01 -6.89
CA TYR A 532 14.52 -8.56 -6.69
C TYR A 532 13.46 -8.08 -5.71
N ASP A 533 12.68 -8.99 -5.13
CA ASP A 533 11.74 -8.66 -4.07
C ASP A 533 12.47 -8.15 -2.83
N ALA A 534 11.84 -7.29 -2.03
CA ALA A 534 12.52 -6.66 -0.93
C ALA A 534 11.67 -6.46 0.31
N PHE A 535 12.38 -6.42 1.43
CA PHE A 535 11.88 -5.96 2.70
C PHE A 535 12.54 -4.62 3.05
N GLY A 536 11.75 -3.58 3.27
CA GLY A 536 12.19 -2.24 3.64
C GLY A 536 11.84 -1.90 5.08
N VAL A 537 12.58 -0.97 5.68
CA VAL A 537 12.29 -0.46 7.02
C VAL A 537 12.33 1.06 7.01
N LEU A 538 11.27 1.70 7.52
CA LEU A 538 11.18 3.12 7.82
C LEU A 538 11.31 3.32 9.33
N ARG A 539 12.41 3.85 9.80
CA ARG A 539 12.74 3.98 11.23
C ARG A 539 12.47 5.37 11.80
N LYS A 540 12.59 6.41 10.97
CA LYS A 540 12.40 7.78 11.42
C LYS A 540 10.93 8.10 11.67
N SER A 541 10.62 8.62 12.85
CA SER A 541 9.29 9.14 13.20
C SER A 541 9.28 10.65 13.12
N TYR A 542 8.30 11.19 12.40
CA TYR A 542 8.09 12.63 12.22
C TYR A 542 6.90 13.13 13.04
N ARG A 543 6.22 12.23 13.73
CA ARG A 543 4.97 12.49 14.43
C ARG A 543 5.21 12.99 15.86
N ASN A 544 5.86 12.17 16.65
CA ASN A 544 5.96 12.35 18.09
C ASN A 544 7.20 13.19 18.47
N THR A 545 7.20 13.78 19.66
CA THR A 545 8.40 14.38 20.26
C THR A 545 9.39 13.29 20.67
N VAL A 546 10.64 13.66 20.93
CA VAL A 546 11.69 12.74 21.41
C VAL A 546 11.24 12.04 22.68
N GLU A 547 10.64 12.77 23.62
CA GLU A 547 10.23 12.27 24.93
C GLU A 547 9.10 11.24 24.82
N ILE A 548 8.13 11.46 23.92
CA ILE A 548 7.05 10.49 23.67
C ILE A 548 7.59 9.26 22.92
N SER A 549 8.51 9.45 21.97
CA SER A 549 9.12 8.35 21.23
C SER A 549 9.99 7.45 22.13
N ASP A 550 10.76 8.05 23.04
CA ASP A 550 11.57 7.31 24.02
C ASP A 550 10.67 6.53 24.99
N PHE A 551 9.56 7.14 25.44
CA PHE A 551 8.58 6.46 26.27
C PHE A 551 7.92 5.27 25.53
N ALA A 552 7.54 5.45 24.26
CA ALA A 552 6.99 4.39 23.43
C ALA A 552 8.00 3.26 23.17
N ASN A 553 9.26 3.59 22.94
CA ASN A 553 10.33 2.60 22.80
C ASN A 553 10.53 1.79 24.10
N GLU A 554 10.42 2.43 25.26
CA GLU A 554 10.51 1.73 26.56
C GLU A 554 9.37 0.74 26.73
N ILE A 555 8.13 1.10 26.36
CA ILE A 555 6.98 0.20 26.34
C ILE A 555 7.28 -1.05 25.51
N LEU A 556 7.77 -0.87 24.26
CA LEU A 556 8.04 -1.99 23.36
C LEU A 556 9.07 -2.99 23.92
N ARG A 557 10.05 -2.51 24.71
CA ARG A 557 11.08 -3.38 25.31
C ARG A 557 10.54 -4.40 26.31
N HIS A 558 9.31 -4.24 26.78
CA HIS A 558 8.63 -5.24 27.63
C HIS A 558 8.07 -6.43 26.84
N GLY A 559 7.94 -6.32 25.50
CA GLY A 559 7.44 -7.39 24.64
C GLY A 559 8.49 -8.45 24.30
N ASP A 560 8.03 -9.67 23.99
CA ASP A 560 8.83 -10.80 23.50
C ASP A 560 8.58 -11.05 22.01
N PHE A 561 8.75 -10.00 21.20
CA PHE A 561 8.59 -10.01 19.75
C PHE A 561 9.67 -9.14 19.08
N ALA A 562 9.79 -9.23 17.75
CA ALA A 562 10.73 -8.41 16.98
C ALA A 562 10.40 -6.92 17.12
N ILE A 563 11.32 -6.14 17.64
CA ILE A 563 11.16 -4.71 17.89
C ILE A 563 11.90 -3.92 16.82
N TYR A 564 11.21 -2.93 16.27
CA TYR A 564 11.77 -1.92 15.38
C TYR A 564 11.76 -0.57 16.13
N PRO A 565 12.90 -0.14 16.71
CA PRO A 565 12.97 1.08 17.49
C PRO A 565 12.62 2.30 16.65
N VAL A 566 11.85 3.21 17.23
CA VAL A 566 11.53 4.52 16.64
C VAL A 566 12.75 5.42 16.78
N GLU A 567 13.21 5.99 15.68
CA GLU A 567 14.22 7.05 15.65
C GLU A 567 13.50 8.40 15.50
N PRO A 568 13.31 9.17 16.58
CA PRO A 568 12.59 10.44 16.47
C PRO A 568 13.42 11.48 15.73
N VAL A 569 12.75 12.30 14.93
CA VAL A 569 13.32 13.57 14.48
C VAL A 569 13.48 14.47 15.71
N LEU A 570 14.58 15.24 15.78
CA LEU A 570 14.94 16.08 16.95
C LEU A 570 13.91 17.21 17.20
N ARG A 571 12.72 16.82 17.61
CA ARG A 571 11.66 17.70 18.07
C ARG A 571 11.40 17.41 19.55
N HIS A 572 11.94 18.27 20.43
CA HIS A 572 11.73 18.16 21.86
C HIS A 572 10.38 18.71 22.29
N GLY A 573 9.78 18.08 23.29
CA GLY A 573 8.52 18.44 23.93
C GLY A 573 8.60 18.30 25.44
N THR A 574 7.46 18.16 26.07
CA THR A 574 7.35 17.96 27.52
C THR A 574 7.59 16.48 27.86
N ALA A 575 8.26 16.21 28.96
CA ALA A 575 8.42 14.86 29.49
C ALA A 575 7.06 14.22 29.80
N VAL A 576 6.92 12.92 29.50
CA VAL A 576 5.69 12.18 29.79
C VAL A 576 5.42 12.17 31.28
N ARG A 577 4.27 12.72 31.67
CA ARG A 577 3.84 12.84 33.08
C ARG A 577 3.16 11.56 33.52
N LYS A 578 3.59 10.97 34.68
CA LYS A 578 2.94 9.83 35.31
C LYS A 578 2.58 10.23 36.74
N GLU A 579 1.29 10.18 37.11
CA GLU A 579 0.81 10.60 38.44
C GLU A 579 -0.20 9.62 38.99
N ALA A 580 -0.01 9.25 40.27
CA ALA A 580 -0.89 8.41 41.04
C ALA A 580 -1.88 9.22 41.87
N PHE A 581 -3.10 8.74 42.00
CA PHE A 581 -4.18 9.34 42.79
C PHE A 581 -4.79 8.34 43.74
N ASP A 582 -5.30 8.85 44.86
CA ASP A 582 -5.83 8.00 45.94
C ASP A 582 -7.17 7.33 45.58
N ASP A 583 -7.98 7.99 44.74
CA ASP A 583 -9.29 7.51 44.34
C ASP A 583 -9.70 8.03 42.94
N GLU A 584 -10.76 7.47 42.39
CA GLU A 584 -11.32 7.82 41.10
C GLU A 584 -11.78 9.28 41.00
N ALA A 585 -12.26 9.88 42.09
CA ALA A 585 -12.72 11.27 42.10
C ALA A 585 -11.52 12.24 41.95
N ALA A 586 -10.41 11.94 42.63
CA ALA A 586 -9.16 12.70 42.48
C ALA A 586 -8.56 12.52 41.09
N LEU A 587 -8.58 11.29 40.57
CA LEU A 587 -8.15 10.97 39.20
C LEU A 587 -8.95 11.79 38.17
N LEU A 588 -10.28 11.77 38.27
CA LEU A 588 -11.17 12.51 37.37
C LEU A 588 -10.91 14.02 37.43
N ALA A 589 -10.77 14.57 38.65
CA ALA A 589 -10.49 15.98 38.86
C ALA A 589 -9.15 16.40 38.23
N ALA A 590 -8.10 15.58 38.37
CA ALA A 590 -6.79 15.78 37.74
C ALA A 590 -6.89 15.68 36.24
N GLY A 591 -7.64 14.74 35.69
CA GLY A 591 -7.90 14.61 34.24
C GLY A 591 -8.58 15.86 33.68
N VAL A 592 -9.63 16.35 34.32
CA VAL A 592 -10.31 17.62 33.95
C VAL A 592 -9.35 18.79 33.96
N GLN A 593 -8.51 18.89 34.99
CA GLN A 593 -7.52 19.98 35.10
C GLN A 593 -6.48 19.90 34.00
N THR A 594 -6.00 18.70 33.68
CA THR A 594 -5.06 18.44 32.59
C THR A 594 -5.64 18.88 31.24
N ILE A 595 -6.87 18.44 30.93
CA ILE A 595 -7.57 18.81 29.70
C ILE A 595 -7.72 20.34 29.59
N LYS A 596 -8.17 21.01 30.65
CA LYS A 596 -8.31 22.48 30.64
C LYS A 596 -6.98 23.20 30.46
N THR A 597 -5.89 22.66 31.01
CA THR A 597 -4.55 23.22 30.83
C THR A 597 -4.14 23.10 29.34
N TRP A 598 -4.35 21.95 28.72
CA TRP A 598 -4.03 21.74 27.31
C TRP A 598 -4.87 22.61 26.38
N GLN A 599 -6.18 22.77 26.66
CA GLN A 599 -7.04 23.70 25.91
C GLN A 599 -6.56 25.16 26.05
N ALA A 600 -6.10 25.57 27.23
CA ALA A 600 -5.54 26.90 27.45
C ALA A 600 -4.19 27.12 26.72
N GLN A 601 -3.44 26.07 26.45
CA GLN A 601 -2.22 26.06 25.64
C GLN A 601 -2.51 26.08 24.13
N GLY A 602 -3.79 25.96 23.72
CA GLY A 602 -4.22 26.01 22.33
C GLY A 602 -4.19 24.67 21.61
N TYR A 603 -4.19 23.55 22.33
CA TYR A 603 -4.37 22.25 21.71
C TYR A 603 -5.83 22.05 21.31
N GLU A 604 -6.04 21.66 20.04
CA GLU A 604 -7.36 21.57 19.42
C GLU A 604 -7.94 20.18 19.52
N THR A 605 -7.10 19.14 19.46
CA THR A 605 -7.49 17.74 19.51
C THR A 605 -6.92 17.05 20.75
N ILE A 606 -7.79 16.59 21.66
CA ILE A 606 -7.39 15.97 22.93
C ILE A 606 -8.09 14.62 23.03
N ALA A 607 -7.34 13.53 23.17
CA ALA A 607 -7.90 12.21 23.43
C ALA A 607 -7.74 11.80 24.87
N VAL A 608 -8.83 11.34 25.49
CA VAL A 608 -8.81 10.57 26.74
C VAL A 608 -8.95 9.10 26.35
N VAL A 609 -7.87 8.34 26.54
CA VAL A 609 -7.78 6.96 26.09
C VAL A 609 -8.09 6.02 27.26
N CYS A 610 -9.13 5.21 27.10
CA CYS A 610 -9.63 4.22 28.04
C CYS A 610 -9.33 2.79 27.53
N ARG A 611 -9.50 1.79 28.39
CA ARG A 611 -9.23 0.40 28.06
C ARG A 611 -10.18 -0.15 27.00
N ASP A 612 -11.48 0.05 27.20
CA ASP A 612 -12.56 -0.47 26.38
C ASP A 612 -13.73 0.50 26.23
N GLU A 613 -14.75 0.11 25.48
CA GLU A 613 -15.93 0.94 25.20
C GLU A 613 -16.75 1.26 26.46
N ALA A 614 -16.87 0.31 27.38
CA ALA A 614 -17.64 0.49 28.61
C ALA A 614 -16.98 1.55 29.50
N GLU A 615 -15.66 1.49 29.68
CA GLU A 615 -14.89 2.49 30.40
C GLU A 615 -14.92 3.86 29.70
N ALA A 616 -14.78 3.88 28.37
CA ALA A 616 -14.85 5.12 27.59
C ALA A 616 -16.22 5.80 27.72
N ALA A 617 -17.32 5.05 27.63
CA ALA A 617 -18.67 5.58 27.77
C ALA A 617 -18.94 6.12 29.19
N ASP A 618 -18.45 5.45 30.23
CA ASP A 618 -18.59 5.90 31.62
C ASP A 618 -17.76 7.15 31.89
N THR A 619 -16.49 7.16 31.40
CA THR A 619 -15.59 8.31 31.52
C THR A 619 -16.14 9.52 30.76
N ALA A 620 -16.66 9.34 29.54
CA ALA A 620 -17.27 10.41 28.76
C ALA A 620 -18.45 11.03 29.51
N ARG A 621 -19.33 10.22 30.12
CA ARG A 621 -20.47 10.67 30.91
C ARG A 621 -20.03 11.52 32.11
N LYS A 622 -18.94 11.13 32.78
CA LYS A 622 -18.37 11.86 33.91
C LYS A 622 -17.73 13.16 33.48
N LEU A 623 -16.93 13.14 32.43
CA LEU A 623 -16.21 14.31 31.89
C LEU A 623 -17.13 15.39 31.34
N LYS A 624 -18.24 15.03 30.68
CA LYS A 624 -19.26 15.98 30.14
C LYS A 624 -19.80 16.98 31.18
N GLN A 625 -19.71 16.66 32.45
CA GLN A 625 -20.12 17.56 33.52
C GLN A 625 -19.17 18.74 33.73
N TYR A 626 -17.92 18.65 33.19
CA TYR A 626 -16.84 19.60 33.46
C TYR A 626 -16.21 20.20 32.20
N VAL A 627 -16.23 19.48 31.10
CA VAL A 627 -15.69 19.89 29.80
C VAL A 627 -16.58 19.43 28.66
N PRO A 628 -16.68 20.18 27.55
CA PRO A 628 -17.36 19.71 26.35
C PRO A 628 -16.63 18.47 25.82
N VAL A 629 -17.34 17.36 25.65
CA VAL A 629 -16.85 16.12 25.03
C VAL A 629 -17.54 15.97 23.69
N VAL A 630 -16.78 15.72 22.64
CA VAL A 630 -17.30 15.48 21.28
C VAL A 630 -18.01 14.12 21.28
N GLU A 631 -19.29 14.14 20.86
CA GLU A 631 -20.07 12.92 20.61
C GLU A 631 -20.03 12.68 19.10
N GLU A 632 -19.26 11.71 18.67
CA GLU A 632 -19.24 11.31 17.29
C GLU A 632 -19.58 9.82 17.16
N ASP A 633 -20.26 9.48 16.09
CA ASP A 633 -20.44 8.11 15.67
C ASP A 633 -19.07 7.60 15.21
N LEU A 634 -18.50 6.67 15.96
CA LEU A 634 -17.15 6.11 15.74
C LEU A 634 -16.99 5.43 14.37
N GLU A 635 -18.09 5.12 13.68
CA GLU A 635 -18.06 4.51 12.35
C GLU A 635 -18.02 5.53 11.22
N THR A 636 -18.53 6.74 11.43
CA THR A 636 -18.70 7.77 10.38
C THR A 636 -17.90 9.05 10.65
N ALA A 637 -17.19 9.13 11.78
CA ALA A 637 -16.62 10.36 12.31
C ALA A 637 -15.64 11.06 11.37
N GLU A 638 -15.99 12.27 10.95
CA GLU A 638 -15.03 13.32 10.66
C GLU A 638 -14.45 13.77 12.02
N PHE A 639 -13.18 13.43 12.29
CA PHE A 639 -12.52 13.81 13.55
C PHE A 639 -12.42 15.32 13.64
N GLY A 640 -13.30 15.90 14.45
CA GLY A 640 -13.37 17.32 14.71
C GLY A 640 -12.40 17.79 15.81
N GLU A 641 -12.33 19.10 15.99
CA GLU A 641 -11.65 19.75 17.12
C GLU A 641 -12.42 19.49 18.42
N GLY A 642 -11.71 19.17 19.51
CA GLY A 642 -12.34 18.99 20.83
C GLY A 642 -11.72 17.87 21.68
N VAL A 643 -12.44 17.52 22.74
CA VAL A 643 -12.08 16.43 23.66
C VAL A 643 -12.85 15.19 23.29
N MET A 644 -12.14 14.13 22.96
CA MET A 644 -12.70 12.83 22.62
C MET A 644 -12.36 11.82 23.72
N VAL A 645 -13.28 10.93 24.03
CA VAL A 645 -13.06 9.82 24.96
C VAL A 645 -13.21 8.53 24.21
N LEU A 646 -12.10 7.80 24.05
CA LEU A 646 -12.01 6.68 23.11
C LEU A 646 -11.42 5.44 23.77
N PRO A 647 -11.91 4.25 23.44
CA PRO A 647 -11.18 3.02 23.69
C PRO A 647 -9.83 3.04 22.93
N VAL A 648 -8.79 2.47 23.51
CA VAL A 648 -7.45 2.44 22.89
C VAL A 648 -7.49 1.88 21.47
N ALA A 649 -8.32 0.91 21.23
CA ALA A 649 -8.46 0.25 19.94
C ALA A 649 -8.96 1.18 18.81
N TYR A 650 -9.80 2.14 19.14
CA TYR A 650 -10.34 3.11 18.16
C TYR A 650 -9.40 4.30 17.92
N THR A 651 -8.33 4.42 18.71
CA THR A 651 -7.32 5.48 18.49
C THR A 651 -6.35 5.16 17.34
N LYS A 652 -6.36 3.92 16.87
CA LYS A 652 -5.48 3.49 15.79
C LYS A 652 -5.78 4.25 14.49
N GLY A 653 -4.70 4.72 13.83
CA GLY A 653 -4.81 5.56 12.61
C GLY A 653 -5.05 7.04 12.89
N LEU A 654 -5.41 7.40 14.13
CA LEU A 654 -5.69 8.79 14.54
C LEU A 654 -4.47 9.46 15.16
N GLU A 655 -4.54 10.80 15.23
CA GLU A 655 -3.51 11.65 15.81
C GLU A 655 -4.16 12.75 16.63
N PHE A 656 -3.61 13.02 17.81
CA PHE A 656 -4.13 14.04 18.71
C PHE A 656 -3.00 14.96 19.20
N ASP A 657 -3.28 16.25 19.35
CA ASP A 657 -2.31 17.19 19.92
C ASP A 657 -1.85 16.70 21.31
N ALA A 658 -2.79 16.22 22.12
CA ALA A 658 -2.50 15.69 23.44
C ALA A 658 -3.30 14.42 23.76
N VAL A 659 -2.68 13.49 24.49
CA VAL A 659 -3.29 12.23 24.91
C VAL A 659 -3.21 12.09 26.43
N LEU A 660 -4.35 11.80 27.03
CA LEU A 660 -4.48 11.39 28.42
C LEU A 660 -4.78 9.90 28.48
N LEU A 661 -3.79 9.09 28.86
CA LEU A 661 -3.99 7.67 29.15
C LEU A 661 -4.53 7.54 30.58
N LEU A 662 -5.77 7.06 30.67
CA LEU A 662 -6.50 7.04 31.93
C LEU A 662 -6.46 5.65 32.55
N ASP A 663 -6.02 5.59 33.79
CA ASP A 663 -6.06 4.45 34.72
C ASP A 663 -5.45 3.14 34.14
N PRO A 664 -4.24 3.15 33.56
CA PRO A 664 -3.59 1.95 33.06
C PRO A 664 -2.99 1.11 34.19
N THR A 665 -3.86 0.45 34.96
CA THR A 665 -3.49 -0.40 36.08
C THR A 665 -3.05 -1.80 35.63
N GLU A 666 -2.37 -2.55 36.50
CA GLU A 666 -1.95 -3.94 36.25
C GLU A 666 -3.16 -4.87 35.99
N GLU A 667 -4.31 -4.60 36.58
CA GLU A 667 -5.55 -5.35 36.36
C GLU A 667 -6.06 -5.17 34.90
N LYS A 668 -6.01 -3.93 34.39
CA LYS A 668 -6.51 -3.59 33.05
C LYS A 668 -5.49 -3.91 31.94
N TYR A 669 -4.20 -3.80 32.24
CA TYR A 669 -3.10 -4.01 31.29
C TYR A 669 -2.03 -4.93 31.90
N PRO A 670 -2.32 -6.23 32.06
CA PRO A 670 -1.35 -7.19 32.58
C PRO A 670 -0.14 -7.32 31.65
N GLU A 671 1.03 -7.67 32.23
CA GLU A 671 2.27 -7.80 31.45
C GLU A 671 2.19 -8.96 30.44
N ASN A 672 1.83 -8.64 29.17
CA ASN A 672 1.90 -9.55 28.02
C ASN A 672 2.04 -8.76 26.71
N ASP A 673 2.42 -9.45 25.64
CA ASP A 673 2.72 -8.83 24.34
C ASP A 673 1.55 -8.03 23.74
N GLY A 674 0.32 -8.51 23.90
CA GLY A 674 -0.88 -7.80 23.42
C GLY A 674 -1.08 -6.46 24.14
N GLN A 675 -0.88 -6.42 25.46
CA GLN A 675 -1.00 -5.18 26.24
C GLN A 675 0.16 -4.22 25.98
N VAL A 676 1.37 -4.72 25.75
CA VAL A 676 2.52 -3.91 25.32
C VAL A 676 2.18 -3.19 24.02
N LYS A 677 1.65 -3.90 23.01
CA LYS A 677 1.26 -3.30 21.73
C LYS A 677 0.12 -2.29 21.88
N LEU A 678 -0.88 -2.56 22.70
CA LEU A 678 -1.97 -1.63 22.97
C LEU A 678 -1.47 -0.33 23.60
N LEU A 679 -0.63 -0.41 24.63
CA LEU A 679 -0.05 0.78 25.26
C LEU A 679 0.90 1.54 24.34
N TYR A 680 1.65 0.84 23.49
CA TYR A 680 2.45 1.46 22.43
C TYR A 680 1.59 2.24 21.45
N VAL A 681 0.47 1.66 20.99
CA VAL A 681 -0.48 2.36 20.12
C VAL A 681 -1.01 3.61 20.82
N ALA A 682 -1.48 3.50 22.07
CA ALA A 682 -1.99 4.65 22.81
C ALA A 682 -0.96 5.78 22.95
N ALA A 683 0.27 5.45 23.33
CA ALA A 683 1.34 6.42 23.52
C ALA A 683 1.71 7.15 22.22
N THR A 684 1.76 6.40 21.10
CA THR A 684 2.14 6.95 19.78
C THR A 684 1.05 7.78 19.11
N ARG A 685 -0.13 7.92 19.72
CA ARG A 685 -1.20 8.82 19.21
C ARG A 685 -0.94 10.29 19.57
N ALA A 686 -0.13 10.57 20.59
CA ALA A 686 0.17 11.92 21.04
C ALA A 686 1.18 12.63 20.15
N LEU A 687 0.85 13.81 19.65
CA LEU A 687 1.75 14.65 18.86
C LEU A 687 2.69 15.47 19.74
N HIS A 688 2.16 16.09 20.80
CA HIS A 688 2.86 17.10 21.62
C HIS A 688 2.93 16.75 23.10
N GLU A 689 1.82 16.26 23.68
CA GLU A 689 1.69 16.03 25.12
C GLU A 689 1.13 14.64 25.40
N LEU A 690 1.72 13.95 26.38
CA LEU A 690 1.24 12.66 26.88
C LEU A 690 1.23 12.68 28.42
N ALA A 691 0.09 12.36 29.01
CA ALA A 691 -0.02 12.17 30.43
C ALA A 691 -0.64 10.80 30.77
N VAL A 692 -0.15 10.16 31.80
CA VAL A 692 -0.62 8.89 32.37
C VAL A 692 -1.09 9.17 33.78
N LEU A 693 -2.39 9.10 34.01
CA LEU A 693 -3.00 9.29 35.33
C LEU A 693 -3.64 7.97 35.76
N TYR A 694 -3.39 7.54 37.03
CA TYR A 694 -3.85 6.23 37.49
C TYR A 694 -4.19 6.21 38.97
N THR A 695 -4.98 5.19 39.36
CA THR A 695 -5.25 4.83 40.75
C THR A 695 -4.61 3.46 41.03
N GLY A 696 -4.30 3.18 42.28
CA GLY A 696 -3.77 1.87 42.69
C GLY A 696 -2.39 1.54 42.10
N GLU A 697 -2.23 0.34 41.57
CA GLU A 697 -0.95 -0.15 41.05
C GLU A 697 -0.87 0.05 39.55
N LEU A 698 0.10 0.86 39.08
CA LEU A 698 0.39 1.07 37.66
C LEU A 698 0.89 -0.24 37.04
N THR A 699 0.43 -0.54 35.80
CA THR A 699 0.93 -1.73 35.07
C THR A 699 2.45 -1.81 35.06
N GLY A 700 3.01 -3.00 35.24
CA GLY A 700 4.43 -3.25 35.21
C GLY A 700 5.12 -2.78 33.93
N ILE A 701 4.39 -2.78 32.80
CA ILE A 701 4.85 -2.27 31.50
C ILE A 701 5.23 -0.78 31.57
N LEU A 702 4.56 0.02 32.41
CA LEU A 702 4.82 1.46 32.56
C LEU A 702 5.57 1.81 33.85
N ALA A 703 5.57 0.92 34.84
CA ALA A 703 6.13 1.17 36.16
C ALA A 703 7.60 0.76 36.31
N LYS A 704 8.03 -0.29 35.60
CA LYS A 704 9.35 -0.91 35.72
C LYS A 704 10.23 -0.56 34.53
N GLU A 705 11.54 -0.57 34.71
CA GLU A 705 12.46 -0.62 33.55
C GLU A 705 12.34 -1.99 32.87
N ALA A 706 12.39 -1.99 31.54
CA ALA A 706 12.29 -3.23 30.77
C ALA A 706 13.38 -4.25 31.16
N PRO A 707 13.09 -5.55 31.19
CA PRO A 707 14.05 -6.59 31.53
C PRO A 707 15.27 -6.55 30.61
N LYS A 708 16.48 -6.43 31.15
CA LYS A 708 17.72 -6.52 30.38
C LYS A 708 17.90 -7.95 29.87
N GLY A 709 17.85 -8.15 28.54
CA GLY A 709 18.23 -9.42 27.90
C GLY A 709 17.12 -10.19 27.17
N ARG A 710 15.94 -9.64 26.98
CA ARG A 710 15.00 -10.21 25.99
C ARG A 710 15.50 -9.91 24.58
N HIS A 711 15.36 -10.86 23.66
CA HIS A 711 15.96 -10.88 22.33
C HIS A 711 15.57 -9.65 21.50
N ASN A 712 16.37 -8.59 21.60
CA ASN A 712 16.39 -7.54 20.59
C ASN A 712 17.12 -8.09 19.36
N GLN A 713 16.41 -8.70 18.43
CA GLN A 713 16.94 -8.89 17.09
C GLN A 713 16.94 -7.50 16.41
N GLU A 714 18.05 -6.77 16.57
CA GLU A 714 18.39 -5.66 15.69
C GLU A 714 18.58 -6.23 14.29
N PHE A 715 17.53 -6.18 13.48
CA PHE A 715 17.66 -6.45 12.05
C PHE A 715 18.46 -5.30 11.41
N ALA A 716 19.73 -5.59 11.15
CA ALA A 716 20.64 -4.68 10.50
C ALA A 716 20.15 -4.29 9.10
N MET A 717 20.46 -3.07 8.67
CA MET A 717 20.19 -2.46 7.36
C MET A 717 20.80 -3.22 6.14
N GLU A 718 21.28 -4.42 6.32
CA GLU A 718 22.01 -5.18 5.30
C GLU A 718 21.21 -5.51 4.03
N THR A 719 19.86 -5.54 4.11
CA THR A 719 19.05 -6.07 3.00
C THR A 719 18.87 -5.07 1.86
N LEU A 720 18.70 -3.78 2.15
CA LEU A 720 18.55 -2.74 1.10
C LEU A 720 19.89 -2.35 0.47
N THR A 721 20.96 -2.37 1.24
CA THR A 721 22.31 -2.07 0.74
C THR A 721 22.84 -3.22 -0.13
N LYS A 722 22.60 -4.48 0.26
CA LYS A 722 22.91 -5.66 -0.56
C LYS A 722 22.11 -5.69 -1.87
N ALA A 723 20.84 -5.27 -1.87
CA ALA A 723 20.05 -5.17 -3.10
C ALA A 723 20.64 -4.14 -4.09
N LYS A 724 21.13 -2.98 -3.60
CA LYS A 724 21.86 -2.00 -4.45
C LYS A 724 23.19 -2.56 -4.99
N GLU A 725 23.90 -3.36 -4.23
CA GLU A 725 25.13 -4.04 -4.70
C GLU A 725 24.83 -5.16 -5.70
N TYR A 726 23.76 -5.93 -5.50
CA TYR A 726 23.32 -6.96 -6.45
C TYR A 726 22.77 -6.37 -7.76
N GLU A 727 22.02 -5.24 -7.72
CA GLU A 727 21.63 -4.51 -8.92
C GLU A 727 22.84 -4.02 -9.71
N LYS A 728 23.86 -3.47 -9.04
CA LYS A 728 25.13 -3.07 -9.67
C LYS A 728 25.85 -4.26 -10.32
N VAL A 729 25.98 -5.38 -9.61
CA VAL A 729 26.66 -6.58 -10.10
C VAL A 729 25.91 -7.23 -11.27
N SER A 730 24.58 -7.26 -11.23
CA SER A 730 23.75 -7.83 -12.30
C SER A 730 23.79 -6.97 -13.58
N LEU A 731 23.81 -5.64 -13.45
CA LEU A 731 23.98 -4.71 -14.57
C LEU A 731 25.36 -4.87 -15.20
N THR A 732 26.42 -4.93 -14.41
CA THR A 732 27.80 -5.16 -14.90
C THR A 732 27.94 -6.51 -15.62
N GLN A 733 27.26 -7.56 -15.14
CA GLN A 733 27.25 -8.88 -15.80
C GLN A 733 26.42 -8.88 -17.10
N LYS A 734 25.38 -8.07 -17.18
CA LYS A 734 24.56 -7.92 -18.39
C LYS A 734 25.30 -7.11 -19.45
N GLU A 735 25.98 -6.04 -19.06
CA GLU A 735 26.86 -5.24 -19.93
C GLU A 735 28.03 -6.09 -20.47
N ALA A 736 28.68 -6.90 -19.60
CA ALA A 736 29.72 -7.83 -20.03
C ALA A 736 29.20 -8.92 -20.99
N ARG A 737 27.96 -9.38 -20.84
CA ARG A 737 27.32 -10.32 -21.79
C ARG A 737 26.94 -9.67 -23.10
N GLU A 738 26.54 -8.41 -23.09
CA GLU A 738 26.23 -7.63 -24.32
C GLU A 738 27.50 -7.23 -25.05
N GLU A 739 28.58 -6.85 -24.37
CA GLU A 739 29.92 -6.65 -24.96
C GLU A 739 30.48 -7.93 -25.60
N ASN A 740 30.36 -9.08 -24.90
CA ASN A 740 30.77 -10.38 -25.46
C ASN A 740 29.92 -10.80 -26.66
N ARG A 741 28.62 -10.46 -26.70
CA ARG A 741 27.77 -10.66 -27.88
C ARG A 741 28.14 -9.72 -29.05
N ALA A 742 28.50 -8.47 -28.76
CA ALA A 742 28.94 -7.50 -29.77
C ALA A 742 30.33 -7.81 -30.33
N THR A 743 31.21 -8.46 -29.56
CA THR A 743 32.58 -8.85 -29.97
C THR A 743 32.67 -10.23 -30.59
N GLY A 744 31.57 -11.00 -30.69
CA GLY A 744 31.52 -12.25 -31.45
C GLY A 744 32.31 -13.43 -30.85
N ILE A 745 32.66 -13.38 -29.55
CA ILE A 745 33.32 -14.46 -28.87
C ILE A 745 32.27 -15.48 -28.40
N GLN A 746 32.14 -16.59 -29.10
CA GLN A 746 31.41 -17.77 -28.64
C GLN A 746 32.26 -18.47 -27.58
N GLU A 747 31.75 -18.51 -26.34
CA GLU A 747 32.23 -19.47 -25.35
C GLU A 747 31.78 -20.86 -25.76
N THR A 748 32.78 -21.71 -26.09
CA THR A 748 32.61 -23.16 -26.21
C THR A 748 32.73 -23.78 -24.84
N ASP A 749 31.69 -24.53 -24.45
CA ASP A 749 31.46 -25.45 -23.31
C ASP A 749 31.22 -24.86 -21.96
#